data_89145274266b196081a09be7810bc648
#
_entry.id   89145274266b196081a09be7810bc648
#
_cell.length_a   1.000
_cell.length_b   1.000
_cell.length_c   1.000
_cell.angle_alpha   90.00
_cell.angle_beta   90.00
_cell.angle_gamma   90.00
#
_symmetry.space_group_name_H-M   'P 1'
#
loop_
_entity.id
_entity.type
_entity.pdbx_description
1 polymer ?
#
loop_
_entity_poly.entity_id
_entity_poly.type
_entity_poly.pdbx_seq_one_letter_code
_entity_poly.pdbx_strand_id
1 'polypeptide(L)'
;MTLLTKGSNIIKKLSGSSYLLEIDKLTEEYDNVIIILDNNHQIDALHNELKSLFKEKNILKFPDYGLEPYDLSQIDKTVIRDRYECFIKLNVIDTKKIIIATYKSVFYKVPLLNDVSKSWKRITKQSTYNEIIDMLRSFGYQKTSKVEEFGQYRISGSIIDIFSIISNKPIRINFFEDKIETIKEFDPISQISSNELDEVIICTNAIYNIQNSNIDIYLKNIEDFFDDEYRQDIEYERIVHDRNNSYIHNLIPILFDHTDSFLSSFNDDFACVLQKDLILEFNEQYDNLNEAYLQENMKRYILDPETLLVKKEILEKIFKDNYFYQISDQTDANIKTHSEYNSIPNLSINYNYKNPFINFEKFFNNSQYKYIFFIKRDDNFRTLTNYFNSKQVSYTLIDDIKAADHKVQILRSDINEGFINNASKTVFISSSDLFGIVKARVSSSESIKASVIDNLSDLKVNDFVVHQDHGIGKYKGLITMDIENKTTELMKIEYAENNNLYMPVTSMMLIQKYIGNTSINTKLSQLGSDKWHKIKQRAKRKIDDIAVELLRVQAKRELSNGYKFSLDNLAYDKFCSLFPYVETDDQLNTINDVISDMCSIKSMDRVVCGDVGFGKTEVILRASFIAANNDKQVVIIVPTTVLAQQHFETFKRRFAKYSYNIGIVTRATSRPERLSIIDKLYNN
;
A
#
# COMPACT_ATOMS: atom_id res chain seq x y z
N MET A 1 28.46 1.34 -32.17
CA MET A 1 28.39 2.30 -31.06
C MET A 1 28.24 3.68 -31.66
N THR A 2 27.03 4.20 -31.76
CA THR A 2 26.80 5.59 -32.14
C THR A 2 27.11 6.43 -30.92
N LEU A 3 28.09 7.34 -31.04
CA LEU A 3 28.42 8.30 -29.97
C LEU A 3 27.17 9.13 -29.67
N LEU A 4 26.62 8.94 -28.49
CA LEU A 4 25.49 9.67 -27.97
C LEU A 4 25.92 11.14 -27.72
N THR A 5 25.21 12.09 -28.26
CA THR A 5 25.40 13.50 -27.93
C THR A 5 24.41 13.92 -26.84
N LYS A 6 24.87 14.68 -25.85
CA LYS A 6 24.01 15.27 -24.84
C LYS A 6 22.84 16.01 -25.48
N GLY A 7 21.64 15.91 -24.90
CA GLY A 7 20.45 16.54 -25.44
C GLY A 7 19.78 15.83 -26.63
N SER A 8 20.22 14.63 -27.02
CA SER A 8 19.60 13.88 -28.10
C SER A 8 18.62 12.83 -27.58
N ASN A 9 17.38 12.90 -28.06
CA ASN A 9 16.37 11.85 -27.81
C ASN A 9 16.69 10.63 -28.66
N ILE A 10 17.12 9.55 -28.04
CA ILE A 10 17.25 8.27 -28.74
C ILE A 10 15.96 7.49 -28.51
N ILE A 11 15.16 7.38 -29.55
CA ILE A 11 13.97 6.55 -29.53
C ILE A 11 14.40 5.12 -29.87
N LYS A 12 14.29 4.20 -28.91
CA LYS A 12 14.48 2.78 -29.14
C LYS A 12 13.11 2.09 -29.16
N LYS A 13 12.90 1.28 -30.20
CA LYS A 13 11.75 0.37 -30.23
C LYS A 13 12.08 -0.83 -29.36
N LEU A 14 11.36 -0.98 -28.29
CA LEU A 14 11.48 -2.10 -27.34
C LEU A 14 10.26 -3.01 -27.47
N SER A 15 10.45 -4.31 -27.20
CA SER A 15 9.38 -5.31 -27.23
C SER A 15 9.26 -5.97 -25.86
N GLY A 16 8.05 -6.01 -25.30
CA GLY A 16 7.82 -6.57 -23.98
C GLY A 16 8.73 -5.93 -22.92
N SER A 17 9.18 -6.70 -21.94
CA SER A 17 10.05 -6.23 -20.85
C SER A 17 11.54 -6.06 -21.26
N SER A 18 11.87 -5.93 -22.56
CA SER A 18 13.26 -5.72 -23.01
C SER A 18 13.89 -4.41 -22.51
N TYR A 19 13.09 -3.43 -22.11
CA TYR A 19 13.56 -2.20 -21.47
C TYR A 19 14.41 -2.46 -20.21
N LEU A 20 14.20 -3.58 -19.52
CA LEU A 20 14.97 -3.96 -18.34
C LEU A 20 16.45 -4.20 -18.66
N LEU A 21 16.75 -4.82 -19.81
CA LEU A 21 18.13 -5.03 -20.26
C LEU A 21 18.80 -3.72 -20.68
N GLU A 22 18.03 -2.80 -21.26
CA GLU A 22 18.55 -1.48 -21.61
C GLU A 22 18.86 -0.66 -20.36
N ILE A 23 17.99 -0.69 -19.35
CA ILE A 23 18.24 -0.07 -18.04
C ILE A 23 19.51 -0.66 -17.40
N ASP A 24 19.69 -1.99 -17.47
CA ASP A 24 20.90 -2.64 -16.94
C ASP A 24 22.17 -2.14 -17.61
N LYS A 25 22.18 -2.02 -18.95
CA LYS A 25 23.31 -1.43 -19.72
C LYS A 25 23.60 0.01 -19.29
N LEU A 26 22.55 0.85 -19.12
CA LEU A 26 22.73 2.24 -18.68
C LEU A 26 23.37 2.31 -17.29
N THR A 27 23.05 1.39 -16.38
CA THR A 27 23.71 1.35 -15.05
C THR A 27 25.16 0.91 -15.11
N GLU A 28 25.65 0.34 -16.19
CA GLU A 28 27.08 0.08 -16.38
C GLU A 28 27.85 1.35 -16.75
N GLU A 29 27.21 2.26 -17.52
CA GLU A 29 27.81 3.48 -18.03
C GLU A 29 27.64 4.68 -17.07
N TYR A 30 26.50 4.78 -16.35
CA TYR A 30 26.15 5.92 -15.50
C TYR A 30 26.00 5.51 -14.03
N ASP A 31 26.34 6.40 -13.12
CA ASP A 31 26.16 6.18 -11.69
C ASP A 31 24.71 6.36 -11.26
N ASN A 32 23.98 7.23 -11.93
CA ASN A 32 22.56 7.46 -11.67
C ASN A 32 21.74 7.27 -12.95
N VAL A 33 20.76 6.37 -12.90
CA VAL A 33 19.77 6.16 -13.95
C VAL A 33 18.40 6.55 -13.41
N ILE A 34 17.77 7.57 -14.02
CA ILE A 34 16.47 8.09 -13.59
C ILE A 34 15.43 7.66 -14.61
N ILE A 35 14.36 7.02 -14.17
CA ILE A 35 13.26 6.56 -15.01
C ILE A 35 12.03 7.38 -14.66
N ILE A 36 11.46 8.11 -15.62
CA ILE A 36 10.30 8.97 -15.39
C ILE A 36 9.07 8.36 -16.05
N LEU A 37 8.04 8.13 -15.22
CA LEU A 37 6.79 7.45 -15.56
C LEU A 37 5.59 8.37 -15.33
N ASP A 38 4.41 7.98 -15.83
CA ASP A 38 3.20 8.80 -15.76
C ASP A 38 2.59 8.87 -14.34
N ASN A 39 2.66 7.77 -13.56
CA ASN A 39 1.97 7.69 -12.28
C ASN A 39 2.63 6.73 -11.27
N ASN A 40 2.24 6.84 -10.00
CA ASN A 40 2.79 6.05 -8.89
C ASN A 40 2.55 4.54 -9.03
N HIS A 41 1.46 4.13 -9.67
CA HIS A 41 1.18 2.70 -9.89
C HIS A 41 2.22 2.05 -10.81
N GLN A 42 2.66 2.77 -11.85
CA GLN A 42 3.72 2.30 -12.74
C GLN A 42 5.08 2.25 -12.00
N ILE A 43 5.33 3.19 -11.07
CA ILE A 43 6.54 3.14 -10.20
C ILE A 43 6.59 1.83 -9.43
N ASP A 44 5.50 1.46 -8.75
CA ASP A 44 5.46 0.23 -7.93
C ASP A 44 5.63 -1.03 -8.78
N ALA A 45 4.98 -1.09 -9.95
CA ALA A 45 5.12 -2.20 -10.88
C ALA A 45 6.57 -2.37 -11.36
N LEU A 46 7.19 -1.29 -11.86
CA LEU A 46 8.56 -1.32 -12.36
C LEU A 46 9.59 -1.56 -11.24
N HIS A 47 9.39 -0.97 -10.06
CA HIS A 47 10.24 -1.19 -8.90
C HIS A 47 10.29 -2.68 -8.51
N ASN A 48 9.12 -3.33 -8.45
CA ASN A 48 9.03 -4.75 -8.11
C ASN A 48 9.70 -5.63 -9.19
N GLU A 49 9.52 -5.28 -10.46
CA GLU A 49 10.13 -5.99 -11.58
C GLU A 49 11.66 -5.84 -11.56
N LEU A 50 12.19 -4.62 -11.45
CA LEU A 50 13.63 -4.38 -11.35
C LEU A 50 14.26 -5.02 -10.11
N LYS A 51 13.61 -4.91 -8.94
CA LYS A 51 14.11 -5.48 -7.68
C LYS A 51 14.15 -7.00 -7.70
N SER A 52 13.24 -7.63 -8.42
CA SER A 52 13.22 -9.09 -8.58
C SER A 52 14.36 -9.58 -9.48
N LEU A 53 14.82 -8.76 -10.43
CA LEU A 53 15.88 -9.09 -11.38
C LEU A 53 17.27 -8.67 -10.91
N PHE A 54 17.37 -7.51 -10.27
CA PHE A 54 18.63 -6.88 -9.89
C PHE A 54 18.72 -6.72 -8.36
N LYS A 55 18.82 -7.84 -7.64
CA LYS A 55 18.80 -7.90 -6.17
C LYS A 55 19.89 -7.05 -5.50
N GLU A 56 21.03 -6.86 -6.15
CA GLU A 56 22.18 -6.14 -5.59
C GLU A 56 22.18 -4.64 -5.93
N LYS A 57 21.26 -4.16 -6.81
CA LYS A 57 21.22 -2.76 -7.20
C LYS A 57 20.37 -1.93 -6.24
N ASN A 58 20.79 -0.70 -6.03
CA ASN A 58 20.02 0.29 -5.27
C ASN A 58 18.92 0.87 -6.16
N ILE A 59 17.70 0.35 -6.02
CA ILE A 59 16.53 0.79 -6.74
C ILE A 59 15.66 1.61 -5.79
N LEU A 60 15.41 2.88 -6.12
CA LEU A 60 14.76 3.86 -5.28
C LEU A 60 13.48 4.38 -5.95
N LYS A 61 12.49 4.72 -5.16
CA LYS A 61 11.24 5.32 -5.64
C LYS A 61 11.18 6.78 -5.24
N PHE A 62 10.78 7.65 -6.17
CA PHE A 62 10.47 9.04 -5.92
C PHE A 62 9.09 9.38 -6.49
N PRO A 63 8.01 8.92 -5.82
CA PRO A 63 6.64 9.13 -6.28
C PRO A 63 6.21 10.59 -6.12
N ASP A 64 5.19 11.02 -6.88
CA ASP A 64 4.45 12.24 -6.57
C ASP A 64 3.53 12.03 -5.34
N TYR A 65 2.92 13.10 -4.86
CA TYR A 65 2.10 13.03 -3.65
C TYR A 65 0.78 12.26 -3.82
N GLY A 66 0.40 11.88 -5.06
CA GLY A 66 -0.83 11.14 -5.35
C GLY A 66 -2.11 11.96 -5.14
N LEU A 67 -1.99 13.28 -5.12
CA LEU A 67 -3.09 14.21 -4.89
C LEU A 67 -3.43 14.98 -6.17
N GLU A 68 -4.71 15.38 -6.29
CA GLU A 68 -5.10 16.36 -7.30
C GLU A 68 -4.52 17.74 -6.96
N PRO A 69 -4.39 18.63 -7.97
CA PRO A 69 -3.88 19.97 -7.73
C PRO A 69 -4.67 20.70 -6.63
N TYR A 70 -3.95 21.26 -5.67
CA TYR A 70 -4.49 22.01 -4.52
C TYR A 70 -5.42 21.23 -3.59
N ASP A 71 -5.40 19.89 -3.63
CA ASP A 71 -6.15 19.05 -2.68
C ASP A 71 -5.58 19.22 -1.26
N LEU A 72 -6.48 19.25 -0.26
CA LEU A 72 -6.14 19.34 1.16
C LEU A 72 -6.05 17.99 1.86
N SER A 73 -6.20 16.90 1.11
CA SER A 73 -6.13 15.55 1.66
C SER A 73 -4.74 15.24 2.23
N GLN A 74 -4.70 14.33 3.19
CA GLN A 74 -3.44 13.86 3.74
C GLN A 74 -2.70 12.98 2.73
N ILE A 75 -1.40 13.21 2.61
CA ILE A 75 -0.53 12.38 1.78
C ILE A 75 -0.38 11.00 2.41
N ASP A 76 -0.41 9.97 1.58
CA ASP A 76 -0.19 8.60 2.01
C ASP A 76 1.21 8.46 2.66
N LYS A 77 1.25 7.83 3.83
CA LYS A 77 2.49 7.61 4.58
C LYS A 77 3.50 6.76 3.79
N THR A 78 3.06 5.91 2.89
CA THR A 78 3.94 5.12 2.02
C THR A 78 4.67 6.00 1.01
N VAL A 79 4.01 7.00 0.45
CA VAL A 79 4.62 8.01 -0.43
C VAL A 79 5.69 8.81 0.31
N ILE A 80 5.38 9.26 1.53
CA ILE A 80 6.34 9.97 2.37
C ILE A 80 7.56 9.08 2.66
N ARG A 81 7.33 7.82 3.02
CA ARG A 81 8.38 6.83 3.29
C ARG A 81 9.30 6.65 2.09
N ASP A 82 8.73 6.41 0.90
CA ASP A 82 9.50 6.13 -0.31
C ASP A 82 10.35 7.35 -0.71
N ARG A 83 9.82 8.56 -0.58
CA ARG A 83 10.57 9.80 -0.81
C ARG A 83 11.71 9.97 0.19
N TYR A 84 11.48 9.71 1.48
CA TYR A 84 12.56 9.76 2.48
C TYR A 84 13.62 8.70 2.25
N GLU A 85 13.24 7.48 1.91
CA GLU A 85 14.19 6.43 1.58
C GLU A 85 15.09 6.85 0.41
N CYS A 86 14.50 7.48 -0.62
CA CYS A 86 15.24 8.04 -1.74
C CYS A 86 16.22 9.12 -1.28
N PHE A 87 15.78 10.16 -0.57
CA PHE A 87 16.64 11.25 -0.11
C PHE A 87 17.77 10.77 0.80
N ILE A 88 17.49 9.87 1.75
CA ILE A 88 18.51 9.31 2.64
C ILE A 88 19.56 8.56 1.85
N LYS A 89 19.15 7.69 0.93
CA LYS A 89 20.09 6.89 0.13
C LYS A 89 20.86 7.75 -0.87
N LEU A 90 20.29 8.84 -1.37
CA LEU A 90 21.02 9.81 -2.20
C LEU A 90 22.13 10.49 -1.39
N ASN A 91 21.91 10.74 -0.10
CA ASN A 91 22.86 11.46 0.75
C ASN A 91 23.95 10.55 1.36
N VAL A 92 23.68 9.25 1.55
CA VAL A 92 24.53 8.32 2.31
C VAL A 92 25.31 7.34 1.42
N ILE A 93 24.79 7.02 0.22
CA ILE A 93 25.31 5.94 -0.61
C ILE A 93 26.00 6.51 -1.85
N ASP A 94 27.29 6.20 -1.97
CA ASP A 94 28.15 6.62 -3.11
C ASP A 94 28.22 5.53 -4.22
N THR A 95 27.19 4.69 -4.33
CA THR A 95 27.13 3.62 -5.32
C THR A 95 26.09 3.91 -6.40
N LYS A 96 26.17 3.18 -7.51
CA LYS A 96 25.21 3.26 -8.63
C LYS A 96 23.76 3.06 -8.20
N LYS A 97 22.85 3.91 -8.69
CA LYS A 97 21.44 3.96 -8.30
C LYS A 97 20.51 3.97 -9.51
N ILE A 98 19.37 3.31 -9.38
CA ILE A 98 18.22 3.45 -10.28
C ILE A 98 17.13 4.18 -9.49
N ILE A 99 16.68 5.32 -9.99
CA ILE A 99 15.61 6.09 -9.37
C ILE A 99 14.40 6.07 -10.30
N ILE A 100 13.25 5.70 -9.76
CA ILE A 100 11.99 5.68 -10.50
C ILE A 100 11.12 6.81 -9.97
N ALA A 101 10.78 7.76 -10.83
CA ALA A 101 10.05 8.98 -10.51
C ALA A 101 8.82 9.15 -11.41
N THR A 102 7.90 10.06 -11.07
CA THR A 102 6.84 10.50 -11.97
C THR A 102 7.18 11.86 -12.58
N TYR A 103 6.55 12.20 -13.71
CA TYR A 103 6.66 13.55 -14.30
C TYR A 103 6.27 14.62 -13.27
N LYS A 104 5.14 14.44 -12.56
CA LYS A 104 4.70 15.37 -11.50
C LYS A 104 5.78 15.55 -10.43
N SER A 105 6.40 14.47 -9.95
CA SER A 105 7.41 14.56 -8.86
C SER A 105 8.68 15.31 -9.29
N VAL A 106 8.99 15.35 -10.59
CA VAL A 106 10.15 16.04 -11.16
C VAL A 106 9.85 17.52 -11.45
N PHE A 107 8.60 17.84 -11.79
CA PHE A 107 8.19 19.19 -12.16
C PHE A 107 7.93 20.08 -10.95
N TYR A 108 7.48 19.52 -9.82
CA TYR A 108 7.29 20.30 -8.60
C TYR A 108 8.63 20.61 -7.93
N LYS A 109 8.74 21.83 -7.42
CA LYS A 109 9.92 22.24 -6.63
C LYS A 109 10.03 21.42 -5.36
N VAL A 110 11.24 21.03 -5.04
CA VAL A 110 11.60 20.34 -3.77
C VAL A 110 12.68 21.12 -3.06
N PRO A 111 12.78 21.01 -1.72
CA PRO A 111 13.90 21.60 -0.99
C PRO A 111 15.23 20.96 -1.38
N LEU A 112 16.32 21.68 -1.23
CA LEU A 112 17.65 21.13 -1.46
C LEU A 112 17.96 19.97 -0.49
N LEU A 113 18.77 19.00 -0.92
CA LEU A 113 19.14 17.82 -0.13
C LEU A 113 19.68 18.18 1.26
N ASN A 114 20.42 19.29 1.40
CA ASN A 114 20.94 19.76 2.69
C ASN A 114 19.83 20.15 3.67
N ASP A 115 18.74 20.73 3.18
CA ASP A 115 17.61 21.10 4.03
C ASP A 115 16.76 19.87 4.38
N VAL A 116 16.55 18.99 3.41
CA VAL A 116 15.85 17.73 3.66
C VAL A 116 16.63 16.85 4.64
N SER A 117 17.95 16.91 4.67
CA SER A 117 18.81 16.14 5.59
C SER A 117 18.53 16.43 7.08
N LYS A 118 17.95 17.59 7.40
CA LYS A 118 17.51 17.95 8.76
C LYS A 118 16.24 17.20 9.19
N SER A 119 15.58 16.49 8.27
CA SER A 119 14.34 15.73 8.52
C SER A 119 14.59 14.29 8.99
N TRP A 120 15.81 13.86 9.13
CA TRP A 120 16.15 12.56 9.73
C TRP A 120 17.40 12.64 10.60
N LYS A 121 17.51 11.69 11.51
CA LYS A 121 18.68 11.52 12.36
C LYS A 121 19.06 10.06 12.49
N ARG A 122 20.35 9.78 12.44
CA ARG A 122 20.91 8.46 12.71
C ARG A 122 21.10 8.32 14.22
N ILE A 123 20.50 7.30 14.81
CA ILE A 123 20.67 6.91 16.21
C ILE A 123 21.68 5.78 16.26
N THR A 124 22.74 5.97 17.02
CA THR A 124 23.80 5.00 17.28
C THR A 124 23.97 4.80 18.78
N LYS A 125 24.78 3.84 19.20
CA LYS A 125 25.08 3.60 20.62
C LYS A 125 25.69 4.83 21.35
N GLN A 126 26.08 5.88 20.63
CA GLN A 126 26.60 7.15 21.20
C GLN A 126 25.49 8.17 21.48
N SER A 127 24.28 7.97 20.95
CA SER A 127 23.15 8.90 21.15
C SER A 127 22.65 8.83 22.58
N THR A 128 22.27 9.98 23.14
CA THR A 128 21.79 10.08 24.53
C THR A 128 20.26 10.02 24.61
N TYR A 129 19.75 9.69 25.79
CA TYR A 129 18.32 9.59 26.06
C TYR A 129 17.57 10.90 25.77
N ASN A 130 18.11 12.03 26.26
CA ASN A 130 17.47 13.33 26.10
C ASN A 130 17.47 13.80 24.64
N GLU A 131 18.59 13.59 23.91
CA GLU A 131 18.65 13.91 22.46
C GLU A 131 17.57 13.19 21.66
N ILE A 132 17.27 11.92 21.97
CA ILE A 132 16.25 11.16 21.27
C ILE A 132 14.86 11.70 21.60
N ILE A 133 14.58 12.03 22.85
CA ILE A 133 13.27 12.58 23.23
C ILE A 133 13.03 13.94 22.56
N ASP A 134 14.02 14.83 22.59
CA ASP A 134 13.89 16.14 21.97
C ASP A 134 13.74 16.04 20.45
N MET A 135 14.48 15.12 19.82
CA MET A 135 14.31 14.79 18.41
C MET A 135 12.88 14.28 18.11
N LEU A 136 12.36 13.33 18.88
CA LEU A 136 11.02 12.78 18.65
C LEU A 136 9.92 13.85 18.77
N ARG A 137 10.07 14.76 19.72
CA ARG A 137 9.16 15.91 19.87
C ARG A 137 9.25 16.84 18.66
N SER A 138 10.46 17.19 18.24
CA SER A 138 10.67 18.09 17.09
C SER A 138 10.25 17.46 15.77
N PHE A 139 10.28 16.12 15.67
CA PHE A 139 9.86 15.35 14.49
C PHE A 139 8.36 15.05 14.45
N GLY A 140 7.58 15.57 15.42
CA GLY A 140 6.13 15.43 15.43
C GLY A 140 5.62 14.02 15.79
N TYR A 141 6.41 13.26 16.59
CA TYR A 141 5.97 11.95 17.07
C TYR A 141 4.96 12.08 18.20
N GLN A 142 3.91 11.27 18.15
CA GLN A 142 2.87 11.24 19.17
C GLN A 142 3.25 10.27 20.30
N LYS A 143 3.20 10.77 21.55
CA LYS A 143 3.43 9.93 22.73
C LYS A 143 2.19 9.09 23.03
N THR A 144 2.36 7.76 23.13
CA THR A 144 1.28 6.80 23.38
C THR A 144 1.62 5.87 24.55
N SER A 145 0.64 5.12 25.03
CA SER A 145 0.86 4.06 26.04
C SER A 145 1.39 2.76 25.42
N LYS A 146 1.14 2.53 24.12
CA LYS A 146 1.61 1.39 23.32
C LYS A 146 1.91 1.88 21.90
N VAL A 147 2.98 1.40 21.31
CA VAL A 147 3.38 1.77 19.95
C VAL A 147 2.85 0.72 18.99
N GLU A 148 1.92 1.11 18.12
CA GLU A 148 1.25 0.23 17.16
C GLU A 148 1.29 0.77 15.72
N GLU A 149 1.41 2.12 15.55
CA GLU A 149 1.37 2.80 14.26
C GLU A 149 2.58 3.68 14.05
N PHE A 150 2.85 4.00 12.77
CA PHE A 150 3.90 4.94 12.39
C PHE A 150 3.72 6.32 13.03
N GLY A 151 4.82 6.92 13.49
CA GLY A 151 4.82 8.23 14.11
C GLY A 151 4.47 8.20 15.60
N GLN A 152 4.34 7.02 16.20
CA GLN A 152 4.13 6.86 17.64
C GLN A 152 5.44 6.56 18.37
N TYR A 153 5.51 7.02 19.62
CA TYR A 153 6.57 6.63 20.56
C TYR A 153 6.03 6.43 21.97
N ARG A 154 6.73 5.62 22.74
CA ARG A 154 6.46 5.34 24.16
C ARG A 154 7.72 5.46 24.97
N ILE A 155 7.57 5.96 26.18
CA ILE A 155 8.64 5.98 27.19
C ILE A 155 8.19 5.13 28.38
N SER A 156 9.03 4.18 28.76
CA SER A 156 8.78 3.31 29.92
C SER A 156 10.08 3.08 30.71
N GLY A 157 10.33 3.90 31.70
CA GLY A 157 11.60 3.90 32.44
C GLY A 157 12.79 4.20 31.53
N SER A 158 13.74 3.27 31.46
CA SER A 158 14.93 3.35 30.59
C SER A 158 14.69 2.84 29.17
N ILE A 159 13.43 2.64 28.73
CA ILE A 159 13.08 2.11 27.42
C ILE A 159 12.35 3.18 26.61
N ILE A 160 12.77 3.37 25.37
CA ILE A 160 12.05 4.15 24.36
C ILE A 160 11.66 3.22 23.23
N ASP A 161 10.35 3.10 22.97
CA ASP A 161 9.79 2.41 21.81
C ASP A 161 9.41 3.47 20.76
N ILE A 162 9.75 3.24 19.48
CA ILE A 162 9.53 4.20 18.38
C ILE A 162 9.08 3.44 17.13
N PHE A 163 8.08 3.95 16.42
CA PHE A 163 7.72 3.43 15.09
C PHE A 163 7.97 4.50 14.03
N SER A 164 9.15 4.45 13.43
CA SER A 164 9.53 5.36 12.35
C SER A 164 8.85 5.00 11.03
N ILE A 165 8.49 6.02 10.24
CA ILE A 165 7.82 5.85 8.94
C ILE A 165 8.64 5.03 7.93
N ILE A 166 9.98 5.07 8.04
CA ILE A 166 10.89 4.31 7.16
C ILE A 166 11.20 2.91 7.67
N SER A 167 10.78 2.55 8.88
CA SER A 167 11.05 1.25 9.47
C SER A 167 9.91 0.29 9.17
N ASN A 168 10.22 -0.96 8.82
CA ASN A 168 9.20 -2.00 8.62
C ASN A 168 8.60 -2.50 9.95
N LYS A 169 9.35 -2.35 11.04
CA LYS A 169 8.94 -2.72 12.39
C LYS A 169 9.29 -1.61 13.36
N PRO A 170 8.55 -1.47 14.46
CA PRO A 170 8.92 -0.56 15.52
C PRO A 170 10.22 -0.98 16.21
N ILE A 171 10.92 0.01 16.77
CA ILE A 171 12.25 -0.10 17.35
C ILE A 171 12.14 0.13 18.85
N ARG A 172 12.80 -0.73 19.63
CA ARG A 172 12.96 -0.61 21.08
C ARG A 172 14.40 -0.28 21.42
N ILE A 173 14.61 0.83 22.09
CA ILE A 173 15.92 1.31 22.54
C ILE A 173 15.97 1.18 24.05
N ASN A 174 16.89 0.34 24.56
CA ASN A 174 17.13 0.19 25.98
C ASN A 174 18.34 1.02 26.38
N PHE A 175 18.21 1.75 27.49
CA PHE A 175 19.27 2.56 28.07
C PHE A 175 19.75 1.98 29.39
N PHE A 176 21.05 2.03 29.58
CA PHE A 176 21.70 1.90 30.90
C PHE A 176 22.32 3.23 31.26
N GLU A 177 21.82 3.86 32.31
CA GLU A 177 22.10 5.28 32.62
C GLU A 177 21.68 6.16 31.42
N ASP A 178 22.61 6.90 30.81
CA ASP A 178 22.33 7.76 29.66
C ASP A 178 22.89 7.20 28.33
N LYS A 179 23.31 5.91 28.32
CA LYS A 179 23.90 5.25 27.15
C LYS A 179 22.97 4.18 26.61
N ILE A 180 22.92 4.05 25.30
CA ILE A 180 22.17 2.98 24.65
C ILE A 180 22.89 1.64 24.86
N GLU A 181 22.21 0.70 25.51
CA GLU A 181 22.66 -0.67 25.69
C GLU A 181 22.31 -1.54 24.45
N THR A 182 21.06 -1.50 24.01
CA THR A 182 20.59 -2.28 22.86
C THR A 182 19.56 -1.50 22.04
N ILE A 183 19.57 -1.74 20.72
CA ILE A 183 18.55 -1.30 19.77
C ILE A 183 17.98 -2.54 19.15
N LYS A 184 16.66 -2.80 19.28
CA LYS A 184 16.00 -4.01 18.76
C LYS A 184 14.73 -3.68 18.01
N GLU A 185 14.46 -4.42 16.97
CA GLU A 185 13.12 -4.45 16.38
C GLU A 185 12.17 -5.18 17.33
N PHE A 186 10.87 -4.86 17.27
CA PHE A 186 9.85 -5.65 17.95
C PHE A 186 8.57 -5.73 17.12
N ASP A 187 7.76 -6.72 17.41
CA ASP A 187 6.47 -6.90 16.77
C ASP A 187 5.40 -6.00 17.42
N PRO A 188 4.68 -5.15 16.66
CA PRO A 188 3.74 -4.18 17.22
C PRO A 188 2.54 -4.82 17.93
N ILE A 189 2.17 -6.05 17.56
CA ILE A 189 1.02 -6.76 18.14
C ILE A 189 1.43 -7.47 19.42
N SER A 190 2.42 -8.37 19.34
CA SER A 190 2.89 -9.17 20.47
C SER A 190 3.83 -8.43 21.42
N GLN A 191 4.40 -7.28 20.97
CA GLN A 191 5.39 -6.48 21.72
C GLN A 191 6.70 -7.23 22.03
N ILE A 192 6.95 -8.36 21.35
CA ILE A 192 8.14 -9.19 21.55
C ILE A 192 9.26 -8.64 20.67
N SER A 193 10.43 -8.41 21.30
CA SER A 193 11.64 -7.97 20.59
C SER A 193 12.23 -9.11 19.74
N SER A 194 12.77 -8.74 18.59
CA SER A 194 13.37 -9.65 17.62
C SER A 194 14.83 -9.28 17.35
N ASN A 195 15.16 -8.87 16.16
CA ASN A 195 16.52 -8.61 15.71
C ASN A 195 17.19 -7.44 16.45
N GLU A 196 18.46 -7.57 16.78
CA GLU A 196 19.27 -6.47 17.29
C GLU A 196 19.92 -5.72 16.13
N LEU A 197 19.96 -4.39 16.24
CA LEU A 197 20.51 -3.46 15.25
C LEU A 197 21.66 -2.67 15.85
N ASP A 198 22.65 -2.34 15.03
CA ASP A 198 23.77 -1.49 15.46
C ASP A 198 23.40 -0.01 15.45
N GLU A 199 22.54 0.39 14.54
CA GLU A 199 22.06 1.76 14.37
C GLU A 199 20.67 1.78 13.72
N VAL A 200 19.95 2.89 13.84
CA VAL A 200 18.67 3.12 13.18
C VAL A 200 18.53 4.55 12.73
N ILE A 201 17.85 4.76 11.60
CA ILE A 201 17.50 6.10 11.10
C ILE A 201 16.06 6.39 11.49
N ILE A 202 15.82 7.54 12.10
CA ILE A 202 14.51 8.03 12.45
C ILE A 202 14.23 9.28 11.63
N CYS A 203 13.11 9.31 10.92
CA CYS A 203 12.64 10.45 10.13
C CYS A 203 11.50 11.17 10.84
N THR A 204 11.28 12.43 10.47
CA THR A 204 10.07 13.17 10.86
C THR A 204 8.80 12.42 10.40
N ASN A 205 7.73 12.60 11.15
CA ASN A 205 6.41 12.02 10.82
C ASN A 205 5.62 12.86 9.79
N ALA A 206 6.22 13.91 9.26
CA ALA A 206 5.67 14.81 8.24
C ALA A 206 6.48 14.73 6.94
N ILE A 207 6.02 15.40 5.88
CA ILE A 207 6.72 15.44 4.58
C ILE A 207 8.11 16.04 4.72
N TYR A 208 8.24 17.10 5.53
CA TYR A 208 9.48 17.76 5.85
C TYR A 208 9.46 18.21 7.32
N ASN A 209 10.64 18.33 7.93
CA ASN A 209 10.76 18.86 9.29
C ASN A 209 10.74 20.39 9.25
N ILE A 210 9.61 20.98 9.54
CA ILE A 210 9.45 22.43 9.60
C ILE A 210 10.00 22.97 10.92
N GLN A 211 11.17 23.59 10.84
CA GLN A 211 11.85 24.21 11.98
C GLN A 211 11.42 25.69 12.15
N ASN A 212 11.84 26.33 13.24
CA ASN A 212 11.58 27.76 13.45
C ASN A 212 12.13 28.62 12.30
N SER A 213 13.33 28.30 11.79
CA SER A 213 13.90 28.99 10.64
C SER A 213 13.03 28.92 9.38
N ASN A 214 12.31 27.82 9.17
CA ASN A 214 11.38 27.71 8.03
C ASN A 214 10.14 28.58 8.25
N ILE A 215 9.66 28.71 9.50
CA ILE A 215 8.58 29.63 9.82
C ILE A 215 9.02 31.08 9.62
N ASP A 216 10.24 31.44 10.02
CA ASP A 216 10.78 32.79 9.80
C ASP A 216 10.86 33.11 8.28
N ILE A 217 11.30 32.13 7.46
CA ILE A 217 11.33 32.25 6.01
C ILE A 217 9.90 32.41 5.46
N TYR A 218 8.97 31.58 5.92
CA TYR A 218 7.56 31.63 5.54
C TYR A 218 6.94 33.00 5.86
N LEU A 219 7.12 33.51 7.09
CA LEU A 219 6.61 34.80 7.52
C LEU A 219 7.18 35.97 6.71
N LYS A 220 8.42 35.86 6.26
CA LYS A 220 9.06 36.84 5.38
C LYS A 220 8.51 36.80 3.95
N ASN A 221 8.34 35.59 3.40
CA ASN A 221 7.99 35.40 2.01
C ASN A 221 6.50 35.55 1.74
N ILE A 222 5.65 35.30 2.74
CA ILE A 222 4.20 35.24 2.57
C ILE A 222 3.60 36.58 2.10
N GLU A 223 4.19 37.71 2.52
CA GLU A 223 3.75 39.06 2.17
C GLU A 223 3.97 39.37 0.67
N ASP A 224 4.86 38.62 0.00
CA ASP A 224 5.10 38.76 -1.44
C ASP A 224 4.03 38.05 -2.30
N PHE A 225 3.26 37.14 -1.69
CA PHE A 225 2.29 36.29 -2.40
C PHE A 225 0.83 36.56 -2.02
N PHE A 226 0.58 37.00 -0.78
CA PHE A 226 -0.77 37.19 -0.25
C PHE A 226 -0.91 38.53 0.46
N ASP A 227 -2.12 39.05 0.53
CA ASP A 227 -2.46 40.24 1.28
C ASP A 227 -2.52 40.01 2.80
N ASP A 228 -2.70 41.07 3.59
CA ASP A 228 -2.75 40.98 5.05
C ASP A 228 -3.93 40.13 5.58
N GLU A 229 -4.97 39.90 4.79
CA GLU A 229 -6.14 39.11 5.19
C GLU A 229 -5.80 37.62 5.33
N TYR A 230 -4.75 37.16 4.63
CA TYR A 230 -4.28 35.77 4.75
C TYR A 230 -3.85 35.39 6.18
N ARG A 231 -3.44 36.35 7.00
CA ARG A 231 -3.08 36.08 8.41
C ARG A 231 -4.28 35.66 9.28
N GLN A 232 -5.49 35.83 8.76
CA GLN A 232 -6.75 35.37 9.40
C GLN A 232 -7.20 33.99 8.86
N ASP A 233 -6.47 33.42 7.88
CA ASP A 233 -6.77 32.13 7.33
C ASP A 233 -6.37 31.01 8.31
N ILE A 234 -7.20 29.99 8.40
CA ILE A 234 -7.00 28.83 9.29
C ILE A 234 -5.72 28.05 8.93
N GLU A 235 -5.33 28.06 7.65
CA GLU A 235 -4.12 27.40 7.19
C GLU A 235 -2.85 28.13 7.66
N TYR A 236 -2.90 29.46 7.72
CA TYR A 236 -1.82 30.27 8.29
C TYR A 236 -1.57 29.90 9.76
N GLU A 237 -2.63 29.83 10.57
CA GLU A 237 -2.51 29.45 11.98
C GLU A 237 -1.97 28.03 12.13
N ARG A 238 -2.43 27.09 11.34
CA ARG A 238 -1.94 25.69 11.35
C ARG A 238 -0.45 25.59 11.01
N ILE A 239 0.04 26.36 10.05
CA ILE A 239 1.47 26.33 9.67
C ILE A 239 2.31 26.92 10.78
N VAL A 240 1.92 28.09 11.30
CA VAL A 240 2.72 28.81 12.29
C VAL A 240 2.72 28.12 13.65
N HIS A 241 1.59 27.56 14.08
CA HIS A 241 1.43 26.98 15.41
C HIS A 241 1.56 25.45 15.43
N ASP A 242 0.93 24.74 14.53
CA ASP A 242 0.90 23.27 14.55
C ASP A 242 2.07 22.63 13.81
N ARG A 243 2.69 23.34 12.85
CA ARG A 243 3.83 22.87 12.04
C ARG A 243 3.61 21.54 11.32
N ASN A 244 2.41 21.02 11.35
CA ASN A 244 2.02 19.74 10.79
C ASN A 244 0.74 19.90 9.99
N ASN A 245 0.89 20.52 8.81
CA ASN A 245 -0.22 20.74 7.91
C ASN A 245 -0.16 19.76 6.74
N SER A 246 -1.28 19.12 6.40
CA SER A 246 -1.42 18.28 5.22
C SER A 246 -1.15 19.02 3.90
N TYR A 247 -1.31 20.36 3.91
CA TYR A 247 -1.14 21.23 2.75
C TYR A 247 0.31 21.73 2.53
N ILE A 248 1.25 21.39 3.41
CA ILE A 248 2.65 21.86 3.36
C ILE A 248 3.31 21.63 1.99
N HIS A 249 2.97 20.55 1.29
CA HIS A 249 3.53 20.24 -0.02
C HIS A 249 3.27 21.32 -1.09
N ASN A 250 2.19 22.09 -0.96
CA ASN A 250 1.87 23.21 -1.84
C ASN A 250 2.52 24.54 -1.40
N LEU A 251 3.24 24.56 -0.28
CA LEU A 251 3.88 25.74 0.27
C LEU A 251 5.42 25.63 0.31
N ILE A 252 5.97 24.55 -0.21
CA ILE A 252 7.43 24.31 -0.23
C ILE A 252 8.22 25.52 -0.75
N PRO A 253 7.84 26.20 -1.84
CA PRO A 253 8.60 27.32 -2.38
C PRO A 253 8.71 28.53 -1.44
N ILE A 254 7.79 28.70 -0.50
CA ILE A 254 7.79 29.82 0.46
C ILE A 254 8.25 29.42 1.86
N LEU A 255 8.39 28.12 2.12
CA LEU A 255 8.88 27.55 3.39
C LEU A 255 10.40 27.33 3.41
N PHE A 256 11.04 27.31 2.24
CA PHE A 256 12.48 27.07 2.13
C PHE A 256 13.14 28.16 1.29
N ASP A 257 14.34 28.61 1.71
CA ASP A 257 15.09 29.68 1.01
C ASP A 257 15.45 29.29 -0.43
N HIS A 258 15.75 28.00 -0.65
CA HIS A 258 16.15 27.48 -1.93
C HIS A 258 15.40 26.19 -2.25
N THR A 259 14.70 26.21 -3.37
CA THR A 259 13.99 25.06 -3.92
C THR A 259 14.30 24.89 -5.39
N ASP A 260 14.39 23.66 -5.89
CA ASP A 260 14.71 23.38 -7.29
C ASP A 260 14.03 22.07 -7.75
N SER A 261 14.30 21.66 -8.99
CA SER A 261 13.90 20.35 -9.47
C SER A 261 14.60 19.22 -8.70
N PHE A 262 13.90 18.13 -8.51
CA PHE A 262 14.53 16.91 -8.02
C PHE A 262 15.74 16.48 -8.87
N LEU A 263 15.67 16.70 -10.19
CA LEU A 263 16.77 16.40 -11.11
C LEU A 263 18.03 17.22 -10.86
N SER A 264 17.89 18.43 -10.32
CA SER A 264 19.04 19.29 -9.93
C SER A 264 19.82 18.72 -8.74
N SER A 265 19.29 17.70 -8.04
CA SER A 265 20.01 17.01 -6.96
C SER A 265 21.13 16.10 -7.47
N PHE A 266 21.19 15.86 -8.78
CA PHE A 266 22.24 15.03 -9.41
C PHE A 266 23.25 15.92 -10.11
N ASN A 267 24.50 15.55 -9.98
CA ASN A 267 25.56 16.20 -10.79
C ASN A 267 25.35 15.85 -12.27
N ASP A 268 25.94 16.62 -13.18
CA ASP A 268 25.75 16.58 -14.64
C ASP A 268 26.09 15.25 -15.35
N ASP A 269 25.96 14.11 -14.67
CA ASP A 269 26.31 12.79 -15.23
C ASP A 269 25.30 11.71 -14.86
N PHE A 270 24.07 11.88 -15.32
CA PHE A 270 23.03 10.88 -15.20
C PHE A 270 22.36 10.58 -16.55
N ALA A 271 21.82 9.37 -16.67
CA ALA A 271 20.95 8.99 -17.78
C ALA A 271 19.48 9.06 -17.36
N CYS A 272 18.65 9.65 -18.20
CA CYS A 272 17.22 9.72 -17.98
C CYS A 272 16.45 8.88 -19.00
N VAL A 273 15.54 8.02 -18.55
CA VAL A 273 14.67 7.20 -19.39
C VAL A 273 13.25 7.74 -19.29
N LEU A 274 12.66 8.11 -20.42
CA LEU A 274 11.35 8.75 -20.52
C LEU A 274 10.35 7.86 -21.27
N GLN A 275 9.08 7.88 -20.86
CA GLN A 275 7.98 7.33 -21.65
C GLN A 275 7.45 8.34 -22.67
N LYS A 276 7.42 9.62 -22.31
CA LYS A 276 6.90 10.73 -23.13
C LYS A 276 7.94 11.85 -23.24
N ASP A 277 7.71 12.77 -24.15
CA ASP A 277 8.52 13.98 -24.24
C ASP A 277 8.38 14.84 -22.97
N LEU A 278 9.51 15.15 -22.34
CA LEU A 278 9.55 15.85 -21.05
C LEU A 278 8.92 17.25 -21.13
N ILE A 279 9.19 17.98 -22.21
CA ILE A 279 8.74 19.38 -22.35
C ILE A 279 7.26 19.45 -22.74
N LEU A 280 6.80 18.52 -23.57
CA LEU A 280 5.36 18.44 -23.90
C LEU A 280 4.55 18.08 -22.65
N GLU A 281 5.01 17.10 -21.88
CA GLU A 281 4.34 16.70 -20.63
C GLU A 281 4.35 17.82 -19.58
N PHE A 282 5.46 18.60 -19.49
CA PHE A 282 5.53 19.77 -18.62
C PHE A 282 4.46 20.81 -18.98
N ASN A 283 4.31 21.12 -20.26
CA ASN A 283 3.30 22.11 -20.72
C ASN A 283 1.88 21.62 -20.36
N GLU A 284 1.57 20.34 -20.58
CA GLU A 284 0.27 19.76 -20.25
C GLU A 284 -0.01 19.83 -18.74
N GLN A 285 0.98 19.49 -17.91
CA GLN A 285 0.85 19.59 -16.45
C GLN A 285 0.71 21.03 -15.96
N TYR A 286 1.42 21.98 -16.60
CA TYR A 286 1.28 23.41 -16.31
C TYR A 286 -0.13 23.91 -16.63
N ASP A 287 -0.68 23.56 -17.79
CA ASP A 287 -2.01 23.95 -18.20
C ASP A 287 -3.09 23.39 -17.24
N ASN A 288 -3.00 22.12 -16.87
CA ASN A 288 -3.89 21.48 -15.91
C ASN A 288 -3.83 22.15 -14.53
N LEU A 289 -2.62 22.45 -14.03
CA LEU A 289 -2.44 23.14 -12.77
C LEU A 289 -2.98 24.57 -12.79
N ASN A 290 -2.80 25.27 -13.92
CA ASN A 290 -3.31 26.64 -14.10
C ASN A 290 -4.84 26.69 -14.15
N GLU A 291 -5.49 25.72 -14.80
CA GLU A 291 -6.95 25.58 -14.76
C GLU A 291 -7.46 25.38 -13.32
N ALA A 292 -6.82 24.48 -12.55
CA ALA A 292 -7.15 24.24 -11.16
C ALA A 292 -6.91 25.50 -10.30
N TYR A 293 -5.83 26.25 -10.53
CA TYR A 293 -5.53 27.51 -9.86
C TYR A 293 -6.63 28.54 -10.07
N LEU A 294 -7.06 28.75 -11.31
CA LEU A 294 -8.11 29.72 -11.65
C LEU A 294 -9.48 29.39 -10.99
N GLN A 295 -9.72 28.12 -10.71
CA GLN A 295 -10.96 27.69 -10.03
C GLN A 295 -10.89 27.87 -8.50
N GLU A 296 -9.73 27.69 -7.91
CA GLU A 296 -9.56 27.61 -6.47
C GLU A 296 -9.06 28.91 -5.82
N ASN A 297 -8.29 29.76 -6.51
CA ASN A 297 -7.73 30.99 -5.95
C ASN A 297 -8.76 32.04 -5.54
N MET A 298 -9.99 31.94 -6.08
CA MET A 298 -11.11 32.80 -5.64
C MET A 298 -11.74 32.37 -4.30
N LYS A 299 -11.42 31.16 -3.83
CA LYS A 299 -12.02 30.56 -2.64
C LYS A 299 -11.04 30.51 -1.47
N ARG A 300 -9.75 30.48 -1.74
CA ARG A 300 -8.70 30.32 -0.74
C ARG A 300 -7.35 30.81 -1.24
N TYR A 301 -6.44 31.05 -0.31
CA TYR A 301 -5.07 31.48 -0.58
C TYR A 301 -4.22 30.30 -1.04
N ILE A 302 -3.80 30.28 -2.29
CA ILE A 302 -2.98 29.25 -2.90
C ILE A 302 -1.89 29.86 -3.79
N LEU A 303 -0.75 29.20 -3.90
CA LEU A 303 0.34 29.64 -4.74
C LEU A 303 0.04 29.37 -6.23
N ASP A 304 0.48 30.26 -7.10
CA ASP A 304 0.35 30.09 -8.54
C ASP A 304 1.25 28.98 -9.10
N PRO A 305 0.95 28.46 -10.31
CA PRO A 305 1.73 27.39 -10.94
C PRO A 305 3.20 27.72 -11.17
N GLU A 306 3.56 28.97 -11.48
CA GLU A 306 4.95 29.38 -11.71
C GLU A 306 5.78 29.32 -10.42
N THR A 307 5.12 29.58 -9.29
CA THR A 307 5.75 29.45 -7.97
C THR A 307 5.93 27.98 -7.58
N LEU A 308 4.94 27.11 -7.85
CA LEU A 308 4.97 25.68 -7.45
C LEU A 308 5.89 24.85 -8.33
N LEU A 309 5.89 25.09 -9.65
CA LEU A 309 6.66 24.30 -10.59
C LEU A 309 8.07 24.89 -10.80
N VAL A 310 8.98 24.04 -11.23
CA VAL A 310 10.30 24.47 -11.69
C VAL A 310 10.16 25.27 -12.98
N LYS A 311 11.09 26.21 -13.21
CA LYS A 311 11.09 26.98 -14.44
C LYS A 311 11.42 26.08 -15.63
N LYS A 312 10.70 26.26 -16.73
CA LYS A 312 10.86 25.48 -17.97
C LYS A 312 12.30 25.53 -18.49
N GLU A 313 12.96 26.68 -18.41
CA GLU A 313 14.34 26.87 -18.83
C GLU A 313 15.33 26.00 -18.08
N ILE A 314 15.04 25.71 -16.81
CA ILE A 314 15.87 24.79 -15.98
C ILE A 314 15.76 23.37 -16.52
N LEU A 315 14.54 22.91 -16.82
CA LEU A 315 14.32 21.60 -17.41
C LEU A 315 14.95 21.47 -18.79
N GLU A 316 14.82 22.51 -19.64
CA GLU A 316 15.45 22.54 -20.95
C GLU A 316 16.99 22.52 -20.85
N LYS A 317 17.56 23.20 -19.86
CA LYS A 317 18.99 23.14 -19.58
C LYS A 317 19.43 21.74 -19.15
N ILE A 318 18.74 21.14 -18.16
CA ILE A 318 19.01 19.77 -17.70
C ILE A 318 18.92 18.81 -18.89
N PHE A 319 17.92 18.98 -19.77
CA PHE A 319 17.76 18.15 -20.96
C PHE A 319 18.94 18.27 -21.93
N LYS A 320 19.49 19.48 -22.13
CA LYS A 320 20.65 19.71 -23.01
C LYS A 320 21.97 19.19 -22.45
N ASP A 321 22.08 19.20 -21.11
CA ASP A 321 23.36 18.89 -20.42
C ASP A 321 23.50 17.40 -20.08
N ASN A 322 22.43 16.59 -20.20
CA ASN A 322 22.40 15.17 -19.81
C ASN A 322 21.92 14.25 -20.94
N TYR A 323 21.96 12.93 -20.71
CA TYR A 323 21.56 11.92 -21.68
C TYR A 323 20.13 11.49 -21.45
N PHE A 324 19.27 11.64 -22.47
CA PHE A 324 17.87 11.28 -22.43
C PHE A 324 17.52 10.20 -23.44
N TYR A 325 16.80 9.17 -22.98
CA TYR A 325 16.38 8.02 -23.75
C TYR A 325 14.86 7.93 -23.71
N GLN A 326 14.21 8.06 -24.83
CA GLN A 326 12.77 7.87 -24.92
C GLN A 326 12.44 6.45 -25.38
N ILE A 327 11.55 5.77 -24.63
CA ILE A 327 11.02 4.45 -24.98
C ILE A 327 9.71 4.68 -25.73
N SER A 328 9.61 4.20 -26.98
CA SER A 328 8.39 4.30 -27.78
C SER A 328 7.95 2.93 -28.28
N ASP A 329 6.66 2.64 -28.12
CA ASP A 329 6.00 1.49 -28.73
C ASP A 329 5.52 1.75 -30.15
N GLN A 330 5.54 3.02 -30.61
CA GLN A 330 5.03 3.42 -31.91
C GLN A 330 6.05 3.19 -33.03
N THR A 331 5.57 2.65 -34.14
CA THR A 331 6.33 2.47 -35.39
C THR A 331 6.32 3.76 -36.20
N ASP A 332 7.14 4.72 -35.85
CA ASP A 332 7.42 5.83 -36.74
C ASP A 332 8.30 5.32 -37.90
N ALA A 333 7.76 5.46 -39.12
CA ALA A 333 8.33 4.89 -40.35
C ALA A 333 9.71 5.45 -40.76
N ASN A 334 10.24 6.42 -40.03
CA ASN A 334 11.50 7.12 -40.37
C ASN A 334 12.71 6.66 -39.55
N ILE A 335 12.55 5.70 -38.62
CA ILE A 335 13.65 5.23 -37.76
C ILE A 335 14.13 3.86 -38.29
N LYS A 336 15.21 3.87 -39.07
CA LYS A 336 15.97 2.67 -39.43
C LYS A 336 16.74 2.18 -38.22
N THR A 337 16.07 1.49 -37.30
CA THR A 337 16.72 0.73 -36.26
C THR A 337 16.41 -0.75 -36.45
N HIS A 338 17.42 -1.58 -36.68
CA HIS A 338 17.30 -3.03 -36.50
C HIS A 338 16.92 -3.23 -35.03
N SER A 339 15.70 -3.67 -34.75
CA SER A 339 15.29 -3.97 -33.38
C SER A 339 16.08 -5.18 -32.91
N GLU A 340 16.97 -4.97 -31.93
CA GLU A 340 17.67 -6.07 -31.25
C GLU A 340 16.69 -7.01 -30.57
N TYR A 341 15.45 -6.56 -30.34
CA TYR A 341 14.42 -7.25 -29.60
C TYR A 341 13.16 -7.48 -30.44
N ASN A 342 12.62 -8.70 -30.35
CA ASN A 342 11.37 -9.08 -30.99
C ASN A 342 10.36 -9.57 -29.92
N SER A 343 9.08 -9.42 -30.21
CA SER A 343 8.02 -10.04 -29.42
C SER A 343 8.02 -11.56 -29.58
N ILE A 344 7.66 -12.28 -28.53
CA ILE A 344 7.47 -13.73 -28.60
C ILE A 344 6.13 -14.07 -29.26
N PRO A 345 6.02 -15.21 -29.96
CA PRO A 345 4.74 -15.71 -30.46
C PRO A 345 3.85 -16.13 -29.28
N ASN A 346 2.57 -16.37 -29.55
CA ASN A 346 1.65 -16.88 -28.54
C ASN A 346 2.08 -18.28 -28.06
N LEU A 347 2.58 -18.36 -26.83
CA LEU A 347 3.04 -19.61 -26.17
C LEU A 347 2.01 -20.14 -25.15
N SER A 348 0.84 -19.53 -25.04
CA SER A 348 -0.14 -19.80 -23.97
C SER A 348 -0.52 -21.28 -23.90
N ILE A 349 -0.50 -21.80 -22.67
CA ILE A 349 -0.91 -23.15 -22.33
C ILE A 349 -2.43 -23.22 -22.39
N ASN A 350 -2.96 -24.16 -23.18
CA ASN A 350 -4.41 -24.37 -23.31
C ASN A 350 -4.79 -25.75 -22.80
N TYR A 351 -5.37 -25.80 -21.62
CA TYR A 351 -5.80 -27.04 -20.94
C TYR A 351 -6.95 -27.78 -21.63
N ASN A 352 -7.58 -27.19 -22.65
CA ASN A 352 -8.62 -27.86 -23.45
C ASN A 352 -8.04 -28.81 -24.52
N TYR A 353 -6.76 -28.72 -24.82
CA TYR A 353 -6.09 -29.61 -25.77
C TYR A 353 -5.55 -30.88 -25.08
N LYS A 354 -5.48 -31.99 -25.83
CA LYS A 354 -4.77 -33.21 -25.35
C LYS A 354 -3.34 -32.97 -24.94
N ASN A 355 -2.66 -32.04 -25.60
CA ASN A 355 -1.36 -31.51 -25.19
C ASN A 355 -1.50 -30.02 -24.88
N PRO A 356 -1.58 -29.64 -23.62
CA PRO A 356 -1.71 -28.24 -23.22
C PRO A 356 -0.57 -27.34 -23.70
N PHE A 357 0.64 -27.86 -23.84
CA PHE A 357 1.88 -27.15 -24.19
C PHE A 357 2.16 -27.11 -25.71
N ILE A 358 1.20 -27.42 -26.58
CA ILE A 358 1.44 -27.60 -28.01
C ILE A 358 2.05 -26.36 -28.69
N ASN A 359 1.61 -25.17 -28.32
CA ASN A 359 2.12 -23.92 -28.89
C ASN A 359 3.56 -23.67 -28.45
N PHE A 360 3.84 -23.88 -27.17
CA PHE A 360 5.19 -23.81 -26.61
C PHE A 360 6.13 -24.84 -27.24
N GLU A 361 5.71 -26.11 -27.38
CA GLU A 361 6.52 -27.18 -27.99
C GLU A 361 6.92 -26.85 -29.44
N LYS A 362 6.01 -26.34 -30.25
CA LYS A 362 6.32 -25.95 -31.63
C LYS A 362 7.42 -24.90 -31.69
N PHE A 363 7.37 -23.92 -30.81
CA PHE A 363 8.38 -22.87 -30.75
C PHE A 363 9.70 -23.39 -30.18
N PHE A 364 9.67 -24.14 -29.08
CA PHE A 364 10.81 -24.66 -28.37
C PHE A 364 11.63 -25.64 -29.22
N ASN A 365 10.98 -26.56 -29.95
CA ASN A 365 11.64 -27.58 -30.73
C ASN A 365 12.32 -27.05 -32.01
N ASN A 366 11.81 -25.93 -32.54
CA ASN A 366 12.29 -25.35 -33.80
C ASN A 366 13.32 -24.25 -33.63
N SER A 367 13.81 -23.99 -32.42
CA SER A 367 14.71 -22.87 -32.19
C SER A 367 16.06 -23.26 -31.62
N GLN A 368 17.09 -22.49 -32.02
CA GLN A 368 18.44 -22.57 -31.48
C GLN A 368 18.70 -21.56 -30.35
N TYR A 369 17.63 -21.08 -29.72
CA TYR A 369 17.73 -20.09 -28.67
C TYR A 369 18.05 -20.72 -27.31
N LYS A 370 18.64 -19.91 -26.41
CA LYS A 370 18.61 -20.14 -24.96
C LYS A 370 17.26 -19.62 -24.41
N TYR A 371 16.78 -20.23 -23.35
CA TYR A 371 15.47 -19.87 -22.75
C TYR A 371 15.64 -19.53 -21.28
N ILE A 372 15.14 -18.38 -20.88
CA ILE A 372 15.06 -17.96 -19.48
C ILE A 372 13.59 -17.76 -19.13
N PHE A 373 13.11 -18.56 -18.18
CA PHE A 373 11.73 -18.52 -17.70
C PHE A 373 11.65 -17.75 -16.40
N PHE A 374 10.74 -16.80 -16.34
CA PHE A 374 10.44 -16.00 -15.14
C PHE A 374 9.15 -16.52 -14.53
N ILE A 375 9.27 -17.29 -13.45
CA ILE A 375 8.13 -17.97 -12.82
C ILE A 375 8.17 -17.76 -11.32
N LYS A 376 7.41 -16.82 -10.81
CA LYS A 376 7.33 -16.49 -9.38
C LYS A 376 6.42 -17.46 -8.63
N ARG A 377 5.25 -17.81 -9.19
CA ARG A 377 4.22 -18.64 -8.53
C ARG A 377 4.65 -20.11 -8.46
N ASP A 378 4.42 -20.74 -7.30
CA ASP A 378 4.80 -22.14 -7.07
C ASP A 378 4.01 -23.14 -7.90
N ASP A 379 2.72 -22.90 -8.14
CA ASP A 379 1.88 -23.74 -8.99
C ASP A 379 2.33 -23.73 -10.45
N ASN A 380 2.62 -22.54 -11.00
CA ASN A 380 3.16 -22.38 -12.36
C ASN A 380 4.56 -23.01 -12.47
N PHE A 381 5.39 -22.81 -11.46
CA PHE A 381 6.73 -23.42 -11.41
C PHE A 381 6.65 -24.95 -11.41
N ARG A 382 5.83 -25.55 -10.56
CA ARG A 382 5.63 -27.00 -10.52
C ARG A 382 5.05 -27.52 -11.84
N THR A 383 4.10 -26.82 -12.44
CA THR A 383 3.51 -27.19 -13.73
C THR A 383 4.57 -27.23 -14.83
N LEU A 384 5.42 -26.19 -14.91
CA LEU A 384 6.49 -26.09 -15.89
C LEU A 384 7.59 -27.16 -15.67
N THR A 385 8.02 -27.34 -14.43
CA THR A 385 9.07 -28.32 -14.09
C THR A 385 8.59 -29.77 -14.29
N ASN A 386 7.34 -30.08 -13.96
CA ASN A 386 6.73 -31.38 -14.26
C ASN A 386 6.67 -31.65 -15.77
N TYR A 387 6.34 -30.62 -16.56
CA TYR A 387 6.39 -30.72 -18.01
C TYR A 387 7.81 -31.00 -18.50
N PHE A 388 8.84 -30.28 -18.07
CA PHE A 388 10.24 -30.50 -18.45
C PHE A 388 10.71 -31.89 -18.04
N ASN A 389 10.41 -32.36 -16.85
CA ASN A 389 10.74 -33.69 -16.37
C ASN A 389 10.08 -34.78 -17.25
N SER A 390 8.81 -34.59 -17.64
CA SER A 390 8.07 -35.53 -18.50
C SER A 390 8.67 -35.64 -19.91
N LYS A 391 9.33 -34.56 -20.38
CA LYS A 391 9.96 -34.47 -21.71
C LYS A 391 11.50 -34.71 -21.64
N GLN A 392 12.03 -35.02 -20.45
CA GLN A 392 13.48 -35.20 -20.20
C GLN A 392 14.30 -33.96 -20.62
N VAL A 393 13.74 -32.75 -20.48
CA VAL A 393 14.44 -31.50 -20.72
C VAL A 393 15.19 -31.11 -19.45
N SER A 394 16.52 -31.00 -19.52
CA SER A 394 17.33 -30.50 -18.40
C SER A 394 17.15 -28.98 -18.25
N TYR A 395 16.98 -28.51 -17.04
CA TYR A 395 16.89 -27.07 -16.71
C TYR A 395 17.76 -26.76 -15.48
N THR A 396 18.15 -25.50 -15.34
CA THR A 396 18.90 -24.98 -14.19
C THR A 396 18.16 -23.86 -13.53
N LEU A 397 18.10 -23.87 -12.19
CA LEU A 397 17.61 -22.73 -11.42
C LEU A 397 18.73 -21.71 -11.32
N ILE A 398 18.40 -20.46 -11.58
CA ILE A 398 19.34 -19.33 -11.51
C ILE A 398 18.78 -18.26 -10.57
N ASP A 399 19.68 -17.54 -9.91
CA ASP A 399 19.36 -16.42 -9.04
C ASP A 399 19.63 -15.07 -9.71
N ASP A 400 20.40 -15.04 -10.81
CA ASP A 400 20.75 -13.88 -11.60
C ASP A 400 20.76 -14.24 -13.10
N ILE A 401 20.30 -13.29 -13.93
CA ILE A 401 20.28 -13.40 -15.40
C ILE A 401 21.70 -13.57 -15.97
N LYS A 402 22.71 -12.97 -15.34
CA LYS A 402 24.10 -12.98 -15.79
C LYS A 402 24.80 -14.33 -15.58
N ALA A 403 24.26 -15.22 -14.75
CA ALA A 403 24.90 -16.49 -14.38
C ALA A 403 24.70 -17.65 -15.37
N ALA A 404 24.32 -17.40 -16.62
CA ALA A 404 23.59 -18.33 -17.44
C ALA A 404 24.37 -18.95 -18.58
N ASP A 405 24.71 -20.25 -18.47
CA ASP A 405 25.36 -21.04 -19.56
C ASP A 405 24.54 -22.24 -20.07
N HIS A 406 23.37 -22.51 -19.52
CA HIS A 406 22.53 -23.63 -19.92
C HIS A 406 21.43 -23.25 -20.91
N LYS A 407 20.95 -24.22 -21.72
CA LYS A 407 19.93 -23.99 -22.74
C LYS A 407 18.60 -23.57 -22.15
N VAL A 408 18.23 -24.11 -20.99
CA VAL A 408 16.97 -23.82 -20.30
C VAL A 408 17.25 -23.42 -18.86
N GLN A 409 16.74 -22.28 -18.46
CA GLN A 409 16.94 -21.71 -17.13
C GLN A 409 15.65 -21.17 -16.57
N ILE A 410 15.49 -21.25 -15.26
CA ILE A 410 14.32 -20.74 -14.57
C ILE A 410 14.76 -19.81 -13.45
N LEU A 411 14.25 -18.60 -13.45
CA LEU A 411 14.42 -17.60 -12.39
C LEU A 411 13.11 -17.48 -11.59
N ARG A 412 13.21 -17.54 -10.27
CA ARG A 412 12.07 -17.36 -9.34
C ARG A 412 11.72 -15.89 -9.20
N SER A 413 11.26 -15.29 -10.29
CA SER A 413 10.96 -13.89 -10.47
C SER A 413 9.80 -13.74 -11.46
N ASP A 414 9.38 -12.52 -11.75
CA ASP A 414 8.36 -12.23 -12.75
C ASP A 414 8.77 -11.02 -13.60
N ILE A 415 8.38 -11.04 -14.88
CA ILE A 415 8.42 -9.91 -15.80
C ILE A 415 7.07 -9.77 -16.46
N ASN A 416 6.71 -8.57 -16.90
CA ASN A 416 5.37 -8.31 -17.44
C ASN A 416 5.12 -9.08 -18.74
N GLU A 417 6.01 -8.97 -19.69
CA GLU A 417 5.93 -9.61 -21.00
C GLU A 417 7.27 -10.14 -21.45
N GLY A 418 7.28 -11.31 -22.06
CA GLY A 418 8.49 -11.89 -22.63
C GLY A 418 8.93 -11.24 -23.94
N PHE A 419 10.16 -11.50 -24.34
CA PHE A 419 10.76 -10.98 -25.56
C PHE A 419 11.92 -11.87 -26.05
N ILE A 420 12.33 -11.66 -27.29
CA ILE A 420 13.47 -12.34 -27.90
C ILE A 420 14.60 -11.32 -28.04
N ASN A 421 15.78 -11.62 -27.47
CA ASN A 421 17.01 -10.89 -27.76
C ASN A 421 17.74 -11.58 -28.89
N ASN A 422 17.77 -10.96 -30.08
CA ASN A 422 18.39 -11.54 -31.28
C ASN A 422 19.92 -11.55 -31.19
N ALA A 423 20.50 -10.57 -30.51
CA ALA A 423 21.97 -10.45 -30.39
C ALA A 423 22.55 -11.59 -29.54
N SER A 424 21.95 -11.89 -28.39
CA SER A 424 22.37 -12.99 -27.52
C SER A 424 21.72 -14.33 -27.86
N LYS A 425 20.80 -14.39 -28.83
CA LYS A 425 19.97 -15.55 -29.15
C LYS A 425 19.27 -16.11 -27.88
N THR A 426 18.67 -15.25 -27.09
CA THR A 426 18.02 -15.62 -25.83
C THR A 426 16.55 -15.24 -25.87
N VAL A 427 15.67 -16.15 -25.47
CA VAL A 427 14.24 -15.92 -25.30
C VAL A 427 13.94 -15.79 -23.81
N PHE A 428 13.36 -14.67 -23.44
CA PHE A 428 12.89 -14.37 -22.10
C PHE A 428 11.38 -14.62 -22.06
N ILE A 429 10.91 -15.55 -21.24
CA ILE A 429 9.51 -15.97 -21.20
C ILE A 429 8.94 -15.64 -19.83
N SER A 430 7.88 -14.83 -19.81
CA SER A 430 7.18 -14.49 -18.56
C SER A 430 6.15 -15.56 -18.18
N SER A 431 5.71 -15.51 -16.94
CA SER A 431 4.60 -16.33 -16.45
C SER A 431 3.31 -16.06 -17.24
N SER A 432 3.09 -14.80 -17.63
CA SER A 432 1.90 -14.37 -18.41
C SER A 432 1.88 -14.95 -19.83
N ASP A 433 3.02 -15.13 -20.47
CA ASP A 433 3.12 -15.69 -21.82
C ASP A 433 2.69 -17.15 -21.88
N LEU A 434 2.97 -17.92 -20.83
CA LEU A 434 2.63 -19.33 -20.75
C LEU A 434 1.24 -19.58 -20.17
N PHE A 435 0.94 -18.92 -19.04
CA PHE A 435 -0.24 -19.20 -18.24
C PHE A 435 -1.39 -18.21 -18.48
N GLY A 436 -1.17 -17.18 -19.32
CA GLY A 436 -2.10 -16.12 -19.64
C GLY A 436 -1.93 -14.90 -18.70
N ILE A 437 -2.41 -13.75 -19.16
CA ILE A 437 -2.40 -12.52 -18.37
C ILE A 437 -3.37 -12.71 -17.21
N VAL A 438 -2.84 -12.89 -16.05
CA VAL A 438 -3.58 -12.79 -14.81
C VAL A 438 -3.77 -11.29 -14.56
N LYS A 439 -4.99 -10.78 -14.84
CA LYS A 439 -5.31 -9.38 -14.52
C LYS A 439 -5.07 -9.18 -13.04
N ALA A 440 -4.03 -8.45 -12.69
CA ALA A 440 -3.91 -7.91 -11.35
C ALA A 440 -5.21 -7.13 -11.10
N ARG A 441 -5.97 -7.50 -10.08
CA ARG A 441 -6.99 -6.59 -9.57
C ARG A 441 -6.20 -5.40 -9.08
N VAL A 442 -6.30 -4.29 -9.80
CA VAL A 442 -5.99 -2.99 -9.24
C VAL A 442 -6.90 -2.89 -8.03
N SER A 443 -6.34 -3.07 -6.85
CA SER A 443 -6.95 -2.49 -5.68
C SER A 443 -6.89 -1.00 -5.94
N SER A 444 -7.98 -0.43 -6.46
CA SER A 444 -8.22 0.98 -6.22
C SER A 444 -8.13 1.12 -4.72
N SER A 445 -7.02 1.65 -4.26
CA SER A 445 -6.94 2.29 -2.97
C SER A 445 -7.78 3.57 -3.08
N GLU A 446 -9.09 3.38 -3.30
CA GLU A 446 -10.03 4.33 -2.78
C GLU A 446 -9.77 4.31 -1.29
N SER A 447 -9.14 5.38 -0.87
CA SER A 447 -8.87 5.77 0.50
C SER A 447 -9.79 5.03 1.46
N ILE A 448 -9.21 4.23 2.35
CA ILE A 448 -9.79 3.95 3.64
C ILE A 448 -9.90 5.32 4.31
N LYS A 449 -10.96 6.04 3.98
CA LYS A 449 -11.42 7.15 4.81
C LYS A 449 -11.75 6.51 6.13
N ALA A 450 -10.93 6.79 7.10
CA ALA A 450 -11.06 6.30 8.45
C ALA A 450 -12.50 6.58 8.91
N SER A 451 -13.29 5.52 9.06
CA SER A 451 -14.70 5.54 9.45
C SER A 451 -14.95 6.06 10.87
N VAL A 452 -13.92 6.53 11.54
CA VAL A 452 -14.02 7.11 12.90
C VAL A 452 -14.34 8.61 12.87
N ILE A 453 -13.99 9.34 11.80
CA ILE A 453 -14.24 10.79 11.71
C ILE A 453 -15.56 11.10 11.01
N ASP A 454 -16.03 10.27 10.09
CA ASP A 454 -17.28 10.48 9.35
C ASP A 454 -18.56 10.36 10.21
N ASN A 455 -18.48 9.78 11.41
CA ASN A 455 -19.65 9.67 12.30
C ASN A 455 -19.98 10.94 13.08
N LEU A 456 -19.11 11.93 13.11
CA LEU A 456 -19.28 13.17 13.87
C LEU A 456 -19.66 14.35 12.98
N SER A 457 -19.23 14.38 11.73
CA SER A 457 -19.66 15.37 10.73
C SER A 457 -21.15 15.24 10.33
N ASP A 458 -21.77 14.10 10.64
CA ASP A 458 -23.19 13.83 10.35
C ASP A 458 -24.16 14.09 11.50
N LEU A 459 -23.71 14.70 12.62
CA LEU A 459 -24.59 15.09 13.72
C LEU A 459 -25.47 16.31 13.33
N LYS A 460 -26.75 16.05 13.13
CA LYS A 460 -27.74 17.10 12.87
C LYS A 460 -28.37 17.57 14.19
N VAL A 461 -28.73 18.85 14.23
CA VAL A 461 -29.50 19.39 15.37
C VAL A 461 -30.77 18.56 15.57
N ASN A 462 -30.99 18.11 16.80
CA ASN A 462 -32.04 17.19 17.27
C ASN A 462 -31.73 15.68 17.09
N ASP A 463 -30.54 15.28 16.67
CA ASP A 463 -30.14 13.89 16.74
C ASP A 463 -29.99 13.42 18.19
N PHE A 464 -30.34 12.16 18.43
CA PHE A 464 -30.06 11.52 19.72
C PHE A 464 -28.58 11.09 19.78
N VAL A 465 -27.95 11.45 20.90
CA VAL A 465 -26.55 11.14 21.20
C VAL A 465 -26.44 10.41 22.53
N VAL A 466 -25.41 9.59 22.68
CA VAL A 466 -25.10 8.88 23.93
C VAL A 466 -23.82 9.44 24.49
N HIS A 467 -23.88 10.06 25.65
CA HIS A 467 -22.70 10.45 26.41
C HIS A 467 -22.27 9.30 27.31
N GLN A 468 -20.96 9.05 27.37
CA GLN A 468 -20.40 7.91 28.11
C GLN A 468 -20.88 7.88 29.59
N ASP A 469 -21.00 9.02 30.28
CA ASP A 469 -21.33 9.10 31.69
C ASP A 469 -22.77 9.57 31.99
N HIS A 470 -23.37 10.26 31.03
CA HIS A 470 -24.69 10.88 31.24
C HIS A 470 -25.83 10.19 30.47
N GLY A 471 -25.50 9.24 29.59
CA GLY A 471 -26.49 8.47 28.83
C GLY A 471 -27.06 9.24 27.62
N ILE A 472 -28.32 8.92 27.30
CA ILE A 472 -28.98 9.41 26.09
C ILE A 472 -29.42 10.84 26.24
N GLY A 473 -28.93 11.74 25.39
CA GLY A 473 -29.35 13.14 25.27
C GLY A 473 -29.75 13.48 23.84
N LYS A 474 -30.15 14.72 23.59
CA LYS A 474 -30.50 15.23 22.28
C LYS A 474 -29.60 16.40 21.93
N TYR A 475 -28.89 16.31 20.84
CA TYR A 475 -27.96 17.34 20.37
C TYR A 475 -28.73 18.59 19.90
N LYS A 476 -28.38 19.77 20.40
CA LYS A 476 -29.07 21.06 20.12
C LYS A 476 -28.20 22.04 19.34
N GLY A 477 -27.02 21.62 18.91
CA GLY A 477 -26.10 22.46 18.15
C GLY A 477 -24.95 23.00 19.00
N LEU A 478 -24.11 23.80 18.35
CA LEU A 478 -23.00 24.51 18.97
C LEU A 478 -23.54 25.86 19.49
N ILE A 479 -23.01 26.29 20.60
CA ILE A 479 -23.26 27.63 21.17
C ILE A 479 -21.94 28.24 21.62
N THR A 480 -21.80 29.51 21.46
CA THR A 480 -20.63 30.26 21.91
C THR A 480 -20.94 30.89 23.26
N MET A 481 -20.10 30.66 24.25
CA MET A 481 -20.22 31.27 25.59
C MET A 481 -18.87 31.87 26.00
N ASP A 482 -18.93 33.06 26.61
CA ASP A 482 -17.76 33.66 27.21
C ASP A 482 -17.55 33.09 28.62
N ILE A 483 -16.50 32.29 28.77
CA ILE A 483 -16.07 31.69 30.04
C ILE A 483 -14.70 32.29 30.39
N GLU A 484 -14.61 32.97 31.53
CA GLU A 484 -13.36 33.57 32.05
C GLU A 484 -12.67 34.51 31.04
N ASN A 485 -13.42 35.37 30.35
CA ASN A 485 -12.93 36.27 29.29
C ASN A 485 -12.37 35.60 28.04
N LYS A 486 -12.70 34.32 27.79
CA LYS A 486 -12.40 33.63 26.55
C LYS A 486 -13.69 33.14 25.93
N THR A 487 -13.88 33.46 24.67
CA THR A 487 -15.00 32.97 23.86
C THR A 487 -14.77 31.48 23.56
N THR A 488 -15.60 30.60 24.11
CA THR A 488 -15.44 29.13 23.94
C THR A 488 -16.67 28.55 23.25
N GLU A 489 -16.46 27.74 22.22
CA GLU A 489 -17.52 26.97 21.59
C GLU A 489 -17.85 25.73 22.40
N LEU A 490 -19.12 25.61 22.75
CA LEU A 490 -19.65 24.50 23.54
C LEU A 490 -20.74 23.78 22.76
N MET A 491 -20.76 22.48 22.91
CA MET A 491 -21.82 21.61 22.41
C MET A 491 -22.95 21.54 23.42
N LYS A 492 -24.18 21.88 23.00
CA LYS A 492 -25.36 21.80 23.82
C LYS A 492 -26.11 20.50 23.62
N ILE A 493 -26.31 19.74 24.71
CA ILE A 493 -27.04 18.47 24.71
C ILE A 493 -28.18 18.59 25.73
N GLU A 494 -29.40 18.38 25.26
CA GLU A 494 -30.61 18.38 26.09
C GLU A 494 -30.89 16.99 26.64
N TYR A 495 -31.20 16.92 27.94
CA TYR A 495 -31.56 15.74 28.69
C TYR A 495 -33.02 15.81 29.20
N ALA A 496 -33.49 14.80 29.93
CA ALA A 496 -34.83 14.81 30.53
C ALA A 496 -35.06 16.05 31.42
N GLU A 497 -36.29 16.48 31.50
CA GLU A 497 -36.72 17.65 32.31
C GLU A 497 -36.10 18.99 31.81
N ASN A 498 -35.77 19.08 30.49
CA ASN A 498 -35.16 20.25 29.86
C ASN A 498 -33.79 20.64 30.45
N ASN A 499 -33.13 19.73 31.16
CA ASN A 499 -31.76 19.94 31.62
C ASN A 499 -30.79 19.93 30.43
N ASN A 500 -29.84 20.86 30.42
CA ASN A 500 -28.86 20.98 29.36
C ASN A 500 -27.46 20.71 29.90
N LEU A 501 -26.69 19.91 29.17
CA LEU A 501 -25.27 19.73 29.38
C LEU A 501 -24.52 20.56 28.32
N TYR A 502 -23.60 21.37 28.78
CA TYR A 502 -22.68 22.13 27.94
C TYR A 502 -21.29 21.54 28.05
N MET A 503 -20.71 21.16 26.95
CA MET A 503 -19.38 20.55 26.93
C MET A 503 -18.53 21.14 25.83
N PRO A 504 -17.21 21.32 26.06
CA PRO A 504 -16.30 21.79 25.04
C PRO A 504 -16.29 20.86 23.82
N VAL A 505 -16.13 21.43 22.62
CA VAL A 505 -16.03 20.66 21.37
C VAL A 505 -14.86 19.67 21.43
N THR A 506 -13.80 19.99 22.16
CA THR A 506 -12.65 19.12 22.41
C THR A 506 -12.99 17.82 23.13
N SER A 507 -14.12 17.78 23.84
CA SER A 507 -14.63 16.58 24.55
C SER A 507 -15.59 15.73 23.71
N MET A 508 -15.67 15.98 22.41
CA MET A 508 -16.59 15.32 21.47
C MET A 508 -16.40 13.79 21.40
N MET A 509 -15.22 13.28 21.73
CA MET A 509 -14.92 11.84 21.81
C MET A 509 -15.75 11.09 22.87
N LEU A 510 -16.35 11.80 23.84
CA LEU A 510 -17.22 11.20 24.86
C LEU A 510 -18.66 10.97 24.39
N ILE A 511 -18.96 11.37 23.14
CA ILE A 511 -20.30 11.31 22.57
C ILE A 511 -20.29 10.41 21.33
N GLN A 512 -21.33 9.61 21.20
CA GLN A 512 -21.59 8.81 20.01
C GLN A 512 -23.03 9.03 19.52
N LYS A 513 -23.24 8.95 18.21
CA LYS A 513 -24.59 8.99 17.65
C LYS A 513 -25.37 7.77 18.10
N TYR A 514 -26.61 7.97 18.56
CA TYR A 514 -27.48 6.87 18.94
C TYR A 514 -27.94 6.09 17.70
N ILE A 515 -27.59 4.81 17.62
CA ILE A 515 -27.87 3.93 16.47
C ILE A 515 -29.14 3.09 16.68
N GLY A 516 -29.93 3.36 17.71
CA GLY A 516 -31.15 2.64 17.99
C GLY A 516 -32.33 3.07 17.09
N ASN A 517 -33.40 2.25 17.07
CA ASN A 517 -34.62 2.57 16.33
C ASN A 517 -35.22 3.90 16.84
N THR A 518 -35.11 4.94 16.04
CA THR A 518 -35.60 6.29 16.37
C THR A 518 -37.12 6.43 16.30
N SER A 519 -37.83 5.35 16.00
CA SER A 519 -39.31 5.34 15.96
C SER A 519 -39.89 5.30 17.40
N ILE A 520 -40.35 6.43 17.84
CA ILE A 520 -41.48 6.66 18.73
C ILE A 520 -41.25 6.78 20.23
N ASN A 521 -40.22 6.21 20.89
CA ASN A 521 -40.12 6.30 22.37
C ASN A 521 -38.71 6.30 22.97
N THR A 522 -37.72 6.93 22.35
CA THR A 522 -36.41 7.08 23.00
C THR A 522 -36.52 8.08 24.16
N LYS A 523 -36.53 7.60 25.39
CA LYS A 523 -36.54 8.44 26.60
C LYS A 523 -35.15 9.02 26.85
N LEU A 524 -35.07 10.33 26.99
CA LEU A 524 -33.84 11.00 27.41
C LEU A 524 -33.44 10.58 28.83
N SER A 525 -32.16 10.46 29.07
CA SER A 525 -31.61 10.17 30.40
C SER A 525 -31.76 11.37 31.30
N GLN A 526 -31.88 11.13 32.63
CA GLN A 526 -31.96 12.18 33.64
C GLN A 526 -30.54 12.45 34.16
N LEU A 527 -30.07 13.70 34.02
CA LEU A 527 -28.78 14.14 34.53
C LEU A 527 -28.70 13.97 36.06
N GLY A 528 -27.55 13.45 36.55
CA GLY A 528 -27.32 13.27 37.98
C GLY A 528 -28.03 12.05 38.60
N SER A 529 -28.70 11.20 37.82
CA SER A 529 -29.36 10.00 38.33
C SER A 529 -28.51 8.72 38.17
N ASP A 530 -28.57 7.84 39.17
CA ASP A 530 -27.87 6.52 39.12
C ASP A 530 -28.49 5.55 38.10
N LYS A 531 -29.55 5.93 37.39
CA LYS A 531 -30.23 5.05 36.43
C LYS A 531 -29.32 4.60 35.30
N TRP A 532 -28.55 5.52 34.74
CA TRP A 532 -27.59 5.19 33.66
C TRP A 532 -26.47 4.26 34.16
N HIS A 533 -25.96 4.51 35.34
CA HIS A 533 -24.95 3.65 35.98
C HIS A 533 -25.47 2.21 36.21
N LYS A 534 -26.71 2.08 36.64
CA LYS A 534 -27.36 0.75 36.80
C LYS A 534 -27.55 0.04 35.44
N ILE A 535 -27.88 0.77 34.38
CA ILE A 535 -28.00 0.21 33.02
C ILE A 535 -26.63 -0.30 32.56
N LYS A 536 -25.56 0.51 32.69
CA LYS A 536 -24.19 0.12 32.36
C LYS A 536 -23.75 -1.13 33.14
N GLN A 537 -24.01 -1.18 34.43
CA GLN A 537 -23.65 -2.36 35.26
C GLN A 537 -24.41 -3.63 34.85
N ARG A 538 -25.71 -3.50 34.49
CA ARG A 538 -26.48 -4.66 34.00
C ARG A 538 -25.95 -5.16 32.66
N ALA A 539 -25.58 -4.22 31.73
CA ALA A 539 -24.97 -4.58 30.48
C ALA A 539 -23.61 -5.26 30.67
N LYS A 540 -22.78 -4.73 31.59
CA LYS A 540 -21.49 -5.34 31.94
C LYS A 540 -21.63 -6.76 32.45
N ARG A 541 -22.54 -7.02 33.39
CA ARG A 541 -22.80 -8.37 33.90
C ARG A 541 -23.22 -9.35 32.80
N LYS A 542 -24.10 -8.91 31.87
CA LYS A 542 -24.49 -9.75 30.73
C LYS A 542 -23.30 -10.07 29.81
N ILE A 543 -22.40 -9.12 29.63
CA ILE A 543 -21.17 -9.33 28.86
C ILE A 543 -20.24 -10.31 29.57
N ASP A 544 -20.10 -10.19 30.89
CA ASP A 544 -19.29 -11.10 31.69
C ASP A 544 -19.85 -12.54 31.63
N ASP A 545 -21.17 -12.71 31.71
CA ASP A 545 -21.83 -14.02 31.57
C ASP A 545 -21.58 -14.67 30.22
N ILE A 546 -21.69 -13.87 29.13
CA ILE A 546 -21.39 -14.31 27.75
C ILE A 546 -19.91 -14.67 27.60
N ALA A 547 -19.01 -13.87 28.20
CA ALA A 547 -17.57 -14.13 28.15
C ALA A 547 -17.21 -15.47 28.83
N VAL A 548 -17.83 -15.78 29.96
CA VAL A 548 -17.64 -17.08 30.67
C VAL A 548 -18.12 -18.24 29.81
N GLU A 549 -19.24 -18.10 29.11
CA GLU A 549 -19.77 -19.12 28.21
C GLU A 549 -18.84 -19.34 27.00
N LEU A 550 -18.36 -18.27 26.40
CA LEU A 550 -17.39 -18.33 25.30
C LEU A 550 -16.08 -18.99 25.72
N LEU A 551 -15.56 -18.65 26.89
CA LEU A 551 -14.36 -19.30 27.45
C LEU A 551 -14.56 -20.81 27.65
N ARG A 552 -15.74 -21.24 28.11
CA ARG A 552 -16.07 -22.68 28.22
C ARG A 552 -16.09 -23.38 26.86
N VAL A 553 -16.66 -22.75 25.87
CA VAL A 553 -16.68 -23.29 24.50
C VAL A 553 -15.26 -23.38 23.94
N GLN A 554 -14.45 -22.35 24.15
CA GLN A 554 -13.05 -22.33 23.72
C GLN A 554 -12.22 -23.42 24.43
N ALA A 555 -12.38 -23.57 25.74
CA ALA A 555 -11.69 -24.62 26.49
C ALA A 555 -12.07 -26.04 26.01
N LYS A 556 -13.38 -26.29 25.73
CA LYS A 556 -13.82 -27.56 25.15
C LYS A 556 -13.18 -27.81 23.78
N ARG A 557 -13.07 -26.77 22.96
CA ARG A 557 -12.48 -26.84 21.61
C ARG A 557 -10.99 -27.16 21.69
N GLU A 558 -10.25 -26.54 22.60
CA GLU A 558 -8.82 -26.79 22.79
C GLU A 558 -8.52 -28.21 23.28
N LEU A 559 -9.44 -28.81 24.02
CA LEU A 559 -9.34 -30.19 24.50
C LEU A 559 -9.79 -31.23 23.46
N SER A 560 -10.45 -30.82 22.37
CA SER A 560 -10.92 -31.73 21.31
C SER A 560 -9.90 -31.81 20.18
N ASN A 561 -9.58 -33.05 19.75
CA ASN A 561 -8.82 -33.30 18.56
C ASN A 561 -9.70 -33.11 17.35
N GLY A 562 -9.24 -32.29 16.39
CA GLY A 562 -9.85 -32.11 15.06
C GLY A 562 -9.42 -33.22 14.09
N TYR A 563 -10.02 -33.18 12.90
CA TYR A 563 -9.57 -33.99 11.78
C TYR A 563 -8.34 -33.34 11.14
N LYS A 564 -7.25 -34.10 11.04
CA LYS A 564 -6.04 -33.64 10.34
C LYS A 564 -6.18 -33.92 8.87
N PHE A 565 -6.35 -32.86 8.05
CA PHE A 565 -6.45 -32.98 6.60
C PHE A 565 -5.07 -33.31 5.99
N SER A 566 -5.07 -34.10 4.91
CA SER A 566 -3.90 -34.33 4.09
C SER A 566 -3.94 -33.43 2.86
N LEU A 567 -2.82 -32.82 2.52
CA LEU A 567 -2.71 -31.99 1.32
C LEU A 567 -2.13 -32.82 0.18
N ASP A 568 -2.96 -33.15 -0.83
CA ASP A 568 -2.48 -33.67 -2.12
C ASP A 568 -2.00 -32.48 -2.98
N ASN A 569 -0.69 -32.25 -2.95
CA ASN A 569 -0.09 -31.11 -3.65
C ASN A 569 -0.42 -31.09 -5.16
N LEU A 570 -0.45 -32.24 -5.83
CA LEU A 570 -0.72 -32.32 -7.26
C LEU A 570 -2.16 -31.94 -7.60
N ALA A 571 -3.14 -32.46 -6.86
CA ALA A 571 -4.53 -32.13 -7.04
C ALA A 571 -4.82 -30.66 -6.66
N TYR A 572 -4.19 -30.21 -5.58
CA TYR A 572 -4.32 -28.83 -5.08
C TYR A 572 -3.76 -27.80 -6.07
N ASP A 573 -2.56 -28.02 -6.61
CA ASP A 573 -1.94 -27.14 -7.59
C ASP A 573 -2.77 -27.06 -8.89
N LYS A 574 -3.34 -28.18 -9.34
CA LYS A 574 -4.29 -28.17 -10.46
C LYS A 574 -5.54 -27.35 -10.17
N PHE A 575 -6.06 -27.40 -8.96
CA PHE A 575 -7.20 -26.58 -8.55
C PHE A 575 -6.83 -25.09 -8.51
N CYS A 576 -5.67 -24.76 -7.94
CA CYS A 576 -5.15 -23.39 -7.88
C CYS A 576 -4.92 -22.79 -9.27
N SER A 577 -4.43 -23.57 -10.24
CA SER A 577 -4.19 -23.11 -11.62
C SER A 577 -5.47 -22.69 -12.36
N LEU A 578 -6.65 -23.07 -11.88
CA LEU A 578 -7.93 -22.62 -12.41
C LEU A 578 -8.36 -21.23 -11.91
N PHE A 579 -7.61 -20.62 -10.98
CA PHE A 579 -7.88 -19.27 -10.50
C PHE A 579 -7.36 -18.23 -11.51
N PRO A 580 -8.22 -17.37 -12.08
CA PRO A 580 -7.86 -16.49 -13.19
C PRO A 580 -7.15 -15.19 -12.75
N TYR A 581 -6.76 -15.05 -11.47
CA TYR A 581 -6.14 -13.84 -10.94
C TYR A 581 -4.85 -14.18 -10.18
N VAL A 582 -3.98 -13.18 -9.99
CA VAL A 582 -2.82 -13.30 -9.08
C VAL A 582 -3.32 -13.06 -7.66
N GLU A 583 -2.93 -13.93 -6.76
CA GLU A 583 -3.14 -13.72 -5.34
C GLU A 583 -2.30 -12.55 -4.84
N THR A 584 -2.87 -11.73 -3.97
CA THR A 584 -2.10 -10.76 -3.20
C THR A 584 -1.27 -11.47 -2.12
N ASP A 585 -0.21 -10.83 -1.63
CA ASP A 585 0.62 -11.39 -0.55
C ASP A 585 -0.23 -11.73 0.69
N ASP A 586 -1.22 -10.90 1.03
CA ASP A 586 -2.14 -11.15 2.14
C ASP A 586 -3.07 -12.33 1.88
N GLN A 587 -3.53 -12.51 0.65
CA GLN A 587 -4.30 -13.70 0.26
C GLN A 587 -3.46 -14.97 0.36
N LEU A 588 -2.21 -14.95 -0.12
CA LEU A 588 -1.28 -16.08 -0.02
C LEU A 588 -0.98 -16.43 1.44
N ASN A 589 -0.68 -15.44 2.27
CA ASN A 589 -0.44 -15.63 3.69
C ASN A 589 -1.67 -16.25 4.38
N THR A 590 -2.87 -15.69 4.12
CA THR A 590 -4.12 -16.21 4.66
C THR A 590 -4.41 -17.64 4.20
N ILE A 591 -4.18 -17.95 2.92
CA ILE A 591 -4.36 -19.30 2.38
C ILE A 591 -3.40 -20.28 3.06
N ASN A 592 -2.12 -19.92 3.21
CA ASN A 592 -1.11 -20.75 3.86
C ASN A 592 -1.45 -20.99 5.34
N ASP A 593 -1.91 -19.97 6.03
CA ASP A 593 -2.38 -20.08 7.41
C ASP A 593 -3.56 -21.06 7.54
N VAL A 594 -4.57 -20.94 6.66
CA VAL A 594 -5.72 -21.85 6.61
C VAL A 594 -5.29 -23.29 6.33
N ILE A 595 -4.36 -23.50 5.38
CA ILE A 595 -3.82 -24.81 5.07
C ILE A 595 -3.08 -25.39 6.29
N SER A 596 -2.26 -24.58 6.94
CA SER A 596 -1.52 -24.98 8.15
C SER A 596 -2.47 -25.41 9.27
N ASP A 597 -3.53 -24.64 9.52
CA ASP A 597 -4.53 -24.96 10.51
C ASP A 597 -5.28 -26.25 10.17
N MET A 598 -5.72 -26.42 8.90
CA MET A 598 -6.43 -27.63 8.46
C MET A 598 -5.56 -28.88 8.54
N CYS A 599 -4.26 -28.76 8.28
CA CYS A 599 -3.30 -29.86 8.38
C CYS A 599 -2.82 -30.13 9.82
N SER A 600 -3.30 -29.36 10.81
CA SER A 600 -3.01 -29.56 12.22
C SER A 600 -3.99 -30.57 12.88
N ILE A 601 -3.66 -31.04 14.08
CA ILE A 601 -4.55 -31.89 14.89
C ILE A 601 -5.65 -31.06 15.57
N LYS A 602 -5.44 -29.75 15.72
CA LYS A 602 -6.42 -28.84 16.33
C LYS A 602 -7.49 -28.46 15.31
N SER A 603 -8.75 -28.39 15.76
CA SER A 603 -9.84 -27.88 14.92
C SER A 603 -9.60 -26.41 14.60
N MET A 604 -9.58 -26.06 13.30
CA MET A 604 -9.42 -24.69 12.86
C MET A 604 -10.61 -23.81 13.31
N ASP A 605 -10.29 -22.66 13.87
CA ASP A 605 -11.23 -21.58 14.16
C ASP A 605 -10.57 -20.26 13.82
N ARG A 606 -10.81 -19.79 12.59
CA ARG A 606 -10.09 -18.65 12.03
C ARG A 606 -11.07 -17.61 11.48
N VAL A 607 -10.86 -16.36 11.86
CA VAL A 607 -11.54 -15.21 11.26
C VAL A 607 -10.65 -14.64 10.17
N VAL A 608 -11.17 -14.56 8.95
CA VAL A 608 -10.49 -13.93 7.81
C VAL A 608 -11.15 -12.57 7.55
N CYS A 609 -10.46 -11.50 7.92
CA CYS A 609 -10.91 -10.14 7.70
C CYS A 609 -10.42 -9.64 6.32
N GLY A 610 -11.26 -8.91 5.63
CA GLY A 610 -10.94 -8.30 4.33
C GLY A 610 -12.15 -7.54 3.79
N ASP A 611 -11.91 -6.47 3.05
CA ASP A 611 -12.97 -5.65 2.47
C ASP A 611 -13.72 -6.34 1.32
N VAL A 612 -14.81 -5.73 0.89
CA VAL A 612 -15.61 -6.21 -0.26
C VAL A 612 -14.73 -6.18 -1.52
N GLY A 613 -14.69 -7.30 -2.24
CA GLY A 613 -13.87 -7.39 -3.45
C GLY A 613 -12.45 -7.94 -3.26
N PHE A 614 -11.93 -8.09 -2.05
CA PHE A 614 -10.57 -8.61 -1.77
C PHE A 614 -10.38 -10.11 -2.02
N GLY A 615 -11.35 -10.78 -2.64
CA GLY A 615 -11.21 -12.17 -3.06
C GLY A 615 -11.26 -13.20 -1.95
N LYS A 616 -11.90 -12.90 -0.79
CA LYS A 616 -12.16 -13.86 0.32
C LYS A 616 -12.73 -15.20 -0.16
N THR A 617 -13.50 -15.17 -1.25
CA THR A 617 -14.11 -16.38 -1.84
C THR A 617 -13.07 -17.40 -2.31
N GLU A 618 -11.88 -16.97 -2.78
CA GLU A 618 -10.82 -17.90 -3.19
C GLU A 618 -10.25 -18.67 -2.00
N VAL A 619 -10.10 -18.04 -0.84
CA VAL A 619 -9.67 -18.71 0.39
C VAL A 619 -10.66 -19.81 0.77
N ILE A 620 -11.99 -19.51 0.71
CA ILE A 620 -13.05 -20.48 1.00
C ILE A 620 -13.03 -21.63 -0.02
N LEU A 621 -12.86 -21.34 -1.32
CA LEU A 621 -12.80 -22.34 -2.38
C LEU A 621 -11.65 -23.33 -2.17
N ARG A 622 -10.46 -22.85 -1.81
CA ARG A 622 -9.28 -23.69 -1.56
C ARG A 622 -9.42 -24.54 -0.31
N ALA A 623 -9.93 -23.98 0.78
CA ALA A 623 -10.24 -24.72 1.99
C ALA A 623 -11.29 -25.83 1.72
N SER A 624 -12.35 -25.48 0.96
CA SER A 624 -13.39 -26.43 0.57
C SER A 624 -12.86 -27.55 -0.30
N PHE A 625 -11.94 -27.24 -1.22
CA PHE A 625 -11.28 -28.24 -2.05
C PHE A 625 -10.47 -29.25 -1.20
N ILE A 626 -9.68 -28.76 -0.26
CA ILE A 626 -8.91 -29.62 0.64
C ILE A 626 -9.83 -30.54 1.44
N ALA A 627 -10.92 -29.99 1.99
CA ALA A 627 -11.88 -30.79 2.76
C ALA A 627 -12.56 -31.86 1.90
N ALA A 628 -13.06 -31.48 0.72
CA ALA A 628 -13.71 -32.40 -0.21
C ALA A 628 -12.76 -33.48 -0.74
N ASN A 629 -11.51 -33.15 -0.98
CA ASN A 629 -10.47 -34.11 -1.42
C ASN A 629 -10.05 -35.10 -0.31
N ASN A 630 -10.43 -34.83 0.95
CA ASN A 630 -10.28 -35.73 2.09
C ASN A 630 -11.63 -36.41 2.48
N ASP A 631 -12.57 -36.48 1.54
CA ASP A 631 -13.90 -37.09 1.74
C ASP A 631 -14.68 -36.48 2.92
N LYS A 632 -14.54 -35.15 3.14
CA LYS A 632 -15.28 -34.42 4.16
C LYS A 632 -16.31 -33.49 3.51
N GLN A 633 -17.47 -33.43 4.14
CA GLN A 633 -18.54 -32.52 3.75
C GLN A 633 -18.21 -31.09 4.13
N VAL A 634 -18.62 -30.16 3.29
CA VAL A 634 -18.43 -28.72 3.47
C VAL A 634 -19.76 -28.00 3.48
N VAL A 635 -19.98 -27.18 4.50
CA VAL A 635 -21.19 -26.34 4.60
C VAL A 635 -20.77 -24.88 4.60
N ILE A 636 -21.36 -24.08 3.73
CA ILE A 636 -21.11 -22.65 3.59
C ILE A 636 -22.37 -21.88 3.96
N ILE A 637 -22.33 -21.10 5.01
CA ILE A 637 -23.46 -20.32 5.50
C ILE A 637 -23.26 -18.86 5.10
N VAL A 638 -24.29 -18.26 4.50
CA VAL A 638 -24.28 -16.87 4.04
C VAL A 638 -25.55 -16.13 4.48
N PRO A 639 -25.51 -14.81 4.70
CA PRO A 639 -26.61 -14.06 5.30
C PRO A 639 -27.80 -13.83 4.34
N THR A 640 -27.59 -13.87 3.01
CA THR A 640 -28.65 -13.55 2.02
C THR A 640 -28.79 -14.60 0.93
N THR A 641 -29.99 -14.70 0.35
CA THR A 641 -30.27 -15.61 -0.78
C THR A 641 -29.48 -15.24 -2.03
N VAL A 642 -29.21 -13.96 -2.25
CA VAL A 642 -28.41 -13.49 -3.40
C VAL A 642 -26.97 -13.97 -3.27
N LEU A 643 -26.37 -13.82 -2.11
CA LEU A 643 -25.02 -14.34 -1.84
C LEU A 643 -24.97 -15.87 -1.95
N ALA A 644 -25.99 -16.57 -1.47
CA ALA A 644 -26.06 -18.02 -1.60
C ALA A 644 -26.04 -18.44 -3.08
N GLN A 645 -26.83 -17.79 -3.93
CA GLN A 645 -26.85 -18.05 -5.36
C GLN A 645 -25.51 -17.74 -6.04
N GLN A 646 -24.91 -16.60 -5.71
CA GLN A 646 -23.61 -16.18 -6.23
C GLN A 646 -22.50 -17.17 -5.86
N HIS A 647 -22.45 -17.61 -4.62
CA HIS A 647 -21.49 -18.62 -4.19
C HIS A 647 -21.75 -19.96 -4.85
N PHE A 648 -23.00 -20.40 -4.93
CA PHE A 648 -23.36 -21.65 -5.59
C PHE A 648 -22.86 -21.71 -7.04
N GLU A 649 -23.10 -20.68 -7.83
CA GLU A 649 -22.64 -20.61 -9.22
C GLU A 649 -21.11 -20.58 -9.32
N THR A 650 -20.45 -19.85 -8.41
CA THR A 650 -19.00 -19.79 -8.38
C THR A 650 -18.39 -21.14 -8.03
N PHE A 651 -18.93 -21.83 -7.02
CA PHE A 651 -18.51 -23.18 -6.64
C PHE A 651 -18.79 -24.18 -7.78
N LYS A 652 -19.98 -24.17 -8.35
CA LYS A 652 -20.35 -25.06 -9.47
C LYS A 652 -19.41 -24.91 -10.66
N ARG A 653 -19.05 -23.68 -11.02
CA ARG A 653 -18.11 -23.40 -12.12
C ARG A 653 -16.68 -23.85 -11.76
N ARG A 654 -16.24 -23.59 -10.53
CA ARG A 654 -14.87 -23.88 -10.11
C ARG A 654 -14.62 -25.38 -9.91
N PHE A 655 -15.64 -26.09 -9.45
CA PHE A 655 -15.59 -27.54 -9.23
C PHE A 655 -16.13 -28.37 -10.41
N ALA A 656 -16.44 -27.76 -11.56
CA ALA A 656 -17.02 -28.43 -12.69
C ALA A 656 -16.22 -29.63 -13.25
N LYS A 657 -14.92 -29.66 -13.02
CA LYS A 657 -14.03 -30.77 -13.44
C LYS A 657 -13.89 -31.87 -12.39
N TYR A 658 -14.53 -31.73 -11.25
CA TYR A 658 -14.48 -32.65 -10.12
C TYR A 658 -15.86 -33.28 -9.88
N SER A 659 -15.91 -34.53 -9.46
CA SER A 659 -17.16 -35.28 -9.26
C SER A 659 -17.80 -34.99 -7.90
N TYR A 660 -17.83 -33.71 -7.46
CA TYR A 660 -18.46 -33.34 -6.19
C TYR A 660 -19.91 -32.91 -6.39
N ASN A 661 -20.78 -33.32 -5.45
CA ASN A 661 -22.17 -32.90 -5.42
C ASN A 661 -22.28 -31.54 -4.68
N ILE A 662 -22.81 -30.54 -5.36
CA ILE A 662 -23.01 -29.21 -4.80
C ILE A 662 -24.48 -28.90 -4.72
N GLY A 663 -25.02 -28.63 -3.55
CA GLY A 663 -26.42 -28.28 -3.31
C GLY A 663 -26.55 -26.86 -2.73
N ILE A 664 -27.72 -26.25 -2.96
CA ILE A 664 -28.05 -24.94 -2.36
C ILE A 664 -29.37 -25.05 -1.63
N VAL A 665 -29.43 -24.51 -0.42
CA VAL A 665 -30.65 -24.41 0.40
C VAL A 665 -30.92 -22.96 0.75
N THR A 666 -32.05 -22.44 0.26
CA THR A 666 -32.50 -21.07 0.53
C THR A 666 -33.97 -21.06 0.90
N ARG A 667 -34.57 -19.90 1.15
CA ARG A 667 -36.03 -19.78 1.35
C ARG A 667 -36.82 -20.18 0.11
N ALA A 668 -36.24 -20.03 -1.09
CA ALA A 668 -36.86 -20.38 -2.37
C ALA A 668 -36.76 -21.88 -2.69
N THR A 669 -35.91 -22.66 -2.00
CA THR A 669 -35.75 -24.09 -2.24
C THR A 669 -36.99 -24.86 -1.78
N SER A 670 -37.57 -25.63 -2.68
CA SER A 670 -38.77 -26.42 -2.38
C SER A 670 -38.53 -27.45 -1.27
N ARG A 671 -39.60 -27.84 -0.55
CA ARG A 671 -39.51 -28.82 0.53
C ARG A 671 -38.94 -30.16 0.07
N PRO A 672 -39.36 -30.73 -1.08
CA PRO A 672 -38.81 -32.01 -1.57
C PRO A 672 -37.31 -31.92 -1.89
N GLU A 673 -36.89 -30.84 -2.56
CA GLU A 673 -35.46 -30.60 -2.87
C GLU A 673 -34.63 -30.48 -1.62
N ARG A 674 -35.13 -29.73 -0.61
CA ARG A 674 -34.45 -29.59 0.68
C ARG A 674 -34.27 -30.93 1.37
N LEU A 675 -35.32 -31.74 1.41
CA LEU A 675 -35.24 -33.09 2.00
C LEU A 675 -34.24 -33.96 1.23
N SER A 676 -34.26 -33.92 -0.09
CA SER A 676 -33.30 -34.68 -0.92
C SER A 676 -31.86 -34.28 -0.67
N ILE A 677 -31.58 -32.99 -0.47
CA ILE A 677 -30.22 -32.50 -0.12
C ILE A 677 -29.82 -32.98 1.27
N ILE A 678 -30.74 -32.90 2.23
CA ILE A 678 -30.48 -33.34 3.62
C ILE A 678 -30.27 -34.86 3.63
N ASP A 679 -31.08 -35.64 2.94
CA ASP A 679 -30.88 -37.09 2.86
C ASP A 679 -29.54 -37.49 2.24
N LYS A 680 -29.07 -36.75 1.24
CA LYS A 680 -27.75 -36.95 0.64
C LYS A 680 -26.62 -36.62 1.64
N LEU A 681 -26.82 -35.63 2.49
CA LEU A 681 -25.83 -35.28 3.55
C LEU A 681 -25.78 -36.33 4.65
N TYR A 682 -26.89 -37.01 4.95
CA TYR A 682 -26.93 -38.06 5.98
C TYR A 682 -26.45 -39.42 5.50
N ASN A 683 -26.64 -39.73 4.20
CA ASN A 683 -26.40 -41.06 3.63
C ASN A 683 -25.04 -41.18 2.91
N ASN A 684 -24.28 -40.13 2.78
CA ASN A 684 -22.90 -40.11 2.31
C ASN A 684 -21.98 -39.65 3.45
#